data_6991623c4c5832f03680c3235b1ba86d
#
_entry.id   6991623c4c5832f03680c3235b1ba86d
#
_cell.length_a   1.000
_cell.length_b   1.000
_cell.length_c   1.000
_cell.angle_alpha   90.00
_cell.angle_beta   90.00
_cell.angle_gamma   90.00
#
_symmetry.space_group_name_H-M   'P 1'
#
loop_
_entity.id
_entity.type
_entity.pdbx_description
1 polymer ?
#
loop_
_entity_poly.entity_id
_entity_poly.type
_entity_poly.pdbx_seq_one_letter_code
_entity_poly.pdbx_strand_id
1 'polypeptide(L)'
;MSPGGPRPTLLPALLTLLLSAALVLSALTVPARAAGPGGTWTVHQPGAPRDGVTAVVRLDPADGTLTLAVRKGATTVLEPAPLGIVTSAADLTSGLRADSRHTRPVTERYSMTTGKQLRRTARMTETRFTFTGRDGARLGLLVRVADDGVAYRYVLPGAGTVTVERESSAFRPPAAARAWLTPYSVNYERLYAPATAAGAAPGAYAYPALFQTGDTYALLTESDVDGRYDASRLVHEGDGRYTVRLADPAVTSEGPLATPWRTAVVGDLATVTESTLVDDLAPPSRLADTSWIRPGKVAWSWLDGFGAAQRDLAAQRRFVDLAAAHGWPYTLVDDGWKTTDWMPELIAYARQRGVDVLLWVHYTDLDTAAERAGFLPRVKQWGAAGLKIDFMDSDSQERFRWYDDILRDTARHRLLVNFHGATLPKGVQRTWPHVMTLEAVYGAEQGAVPATGLTALPYTRNAVGSMDYTPMGFQFGTRTVSDAAELALSVVFESGFQNFAGSVAAYRERPELARFLEQVPTVWDETRLLSGRPGESATFARRHGDRWFLGGVHAGEAGTERVPLDFLGGGRWLAEVVRDGEGGGLLRERHVVTRRDALEVPRAEHGGFAGQICRFTPGRDTCDRPVTRLPLTALTADPARAEADPGGSVALTGRFAVEEAGPTADVRLTLDVPDGWTVDGEDTTAAQLPTGEALSGDWVVRVPSGVRPGGHDLTVRAEYRAPDRPGSGVLRVERPVRVFVPEPGVTYVSDLPFTSERNGWGPVERDLSNGERDPDDGGPLTLEGAVYDKGLGAHAAGEVVVGLDGGYRRFTAEAGVDDEVGTKGTVAFEVLGDGRTLLTTGVLGGSDPAFHVDVDVTGVRQLTLRVLDGGDGVDSDHADWADARLVP
;
A
#
# COMPACT_ATOMS: atom_id res chain seq x y z
N MET A 1 -46.66 2.52 -59.48
CA MET A 1 -46.62 1.07 -59.71
C MET A 1 -45.73 0.47 -58.63
N SER A 2 -46.31 -0.07 -57.57
CA SER A 2 -45.69 -1.01 -56.63
C SER A 2 -45.43 -2.36 -57.25
N PRO A 3 -44.57 -3.22 -56.79
CA PRO A 3 -44.81 -4.02 -55.59
C PRO A 3 -43.59 -4.14 -54.77
N GLY A 4 -43.57 -4.29 -53.45
CA GLY A 4 -44.22 -5.32 -52.62
C GLY A 4 -43.10 -6.33 -52.14
N GLY A 5 -42.39 -6.08 -51.07
CA GLY A 5 -41.47 -7.03 -50.51
C GLY A 5 -41.88 -7.37 -49.07
N PRO A 6 -41.73 -8.60 -48.61
CA PRO A 6 -42.36 -9.09 -47.39
C PRO A 6 -41.56 -8.80 -46.12
N ARG A 7 -42.28 -8.61 -45.02
CA ARG A 7 -41.79 -8.58 -43.67
C ARG A 7 -41.20 -9.94 -43.22
N PRO A 8 -40.08 -10.02 -42.49
CA PRO A 8 -39.72 -11.25 -41.84
C PRO A 8 -40.43 -11.38 -40.48
N THR A 9 -41.08 -12.49 -40.33
CA THR A 9 -41.71 -13.01 -39.13
C THR A 9 -40.67 -13.26 -38.01
N LEU A 10 -40.96 -12.70 -36.84
CA LEU A 10 -40.36 -13.09 -35.57
C LEU A 10 -40.92 -14.45 -35.11
N LEU A 11 -40.09 -15.44 -34.98
CA LEU A 11 -40.03 -16.67 -34.19
C LEU A 11 -39.24 -17.72 -34.99
N PRO A 12 -38.17 -18.33 -34.41
CA PRO A 12 -38.13 -18.96 -33.10
C PRO A 12 -36.80 -18.72 -32.35
N ALA A 13 -36.81 -17.92 -31.34
CA ALA A 13 -35.70 -17.83 -30.39
C ALA A 13 -36.07 -18.27 -28.96
N LEU A 14 -37.21 -18.94 -28.78
CA LEU A 14 -37.69 -19.38 -27.46
C LEU A 14 -37.63 -20.89 -27.23
N LEU A 15 -37.08 -21.69 -28.15
CA LEU A 15 -37.02 -23.17 -27.99
C LEU A 15 -35.58 -23.70 -27.72
N THR A 16 -34.57 -22.87 -27.72
CA THR A 16 -33.19 -23.30 -27.43
C THR A 16 -32.74 -23.02 -25.99
N LEU A 17 -33.53 -22.36 -25.20
CA LEU A 17 -33.24 -22.06 -23.77
C LEU A 17 -33.85 -23.08 -22.78
N LEU A 18 -34.62 -24.04 -23.23
CA LEU A 18 -35.25 -25.07 -22.37
C LEU A 18 -34.63 -26.47 -22.50
N LEU A 19 -33.64 -26.68 -23.39
CA LEU A 19 -32.94 -27.97 -23.52
C LEU A 19 -31.50 -27.96 -22.88
N SER A 20 -31.04 -26.85 -22.37
CA SER A 20 -29.74 -26.78 -21.65
C SER A 20 -29.89 -26.95 -20.14
N ALA A 21 -31.07 -27.06 -19.57
CA ALA A 21 -31.35 -27.24 -18.17
C ALA A 21 -31.60 -28.70 -17.73
N ALA A 22 -31.54 -29.65 -18.65
CA ALA A 22 -31.93 -31.06 -18.38
C ALA A 22 -30.77 -32.08 -18.39
N LEU A 23 -29.51 -31.66 -18.45
CA LEU A 23 -28.36 -32.58 -18.50
C LEU A 23 -27.30 -32.37 -17.38
N VAL A 24 -27.67 -31.84 -16.23
CA VAL A 24 -26.82 -31.82 -15.01
C VAL A 24 -27.62 -32.28 -13.81
N LEU A 25 -28.14 -33.48 -13.84
CA LEU A 25 -28.65 -34.16 -12.63
C LEU A 25 -28.48 -35.67 -12.74
N SER A 26 -27.26 -36.13 -12.62
CA SER A 26 -26.94 -37.49 -12.18
C SER A 26 -25.67 -37.44 -11.33
N ALA A 27 -25.68 -36.65 -10.25
CA ALA A 27 -24.78 -36.87 -9.14
C ALA A 27 -25.34 -38.01 -8.31
N LEU A 28 -24.62 -39.10 -8.17
CA LEU A 28 -24.89 -40.20 -7.25
C LEU A 28 -25.10 -39.63 -5.85
N THR A 29 -26.35 -39.40 -5.44
CA THR A 29 -26.72 -39.08 -4.08
C THR A 29 -26.67 -40.39 -3.29
N VAL A 30 -25.68 -40.54 -2.42
CA VAL A 30 -25.69 -41.55 -1.39
C VAL A 30 -26.86 -41.20 -0.45
N PRO A 31 -27.81 -42.09 -0.15
CA PRO A 31 -28.98 -41.76 0.66
C PRO A 31 -28.55 -41.34 2.07
N ALA A 32 -29.24 -40.34 2.62
CA ALA A 32 -29.11 -39.91 4.00
C ALA A 32 -29.39 -41.07 4.97
N ARG A 33 -28.41 -41.47 5.74
CA ARG A 33 -28.57 -42.47 6.78
C ARG A 33 -29.05 -41.78 8.04
N ALA A 34 -30.17 -42.21 8.62
CA ALA A 34 -30.65 -41.72 9.91
C ALA A 34 -29.53 -41.88 10.96
N ALA A 35 -29.14 -40.80 11.59
CA ALA A 35 -28.11 -40.82 12.63
C ALA A 35 -28.75 -41.11 13.99
N GLY A 36 -28.07 -41.93 14.80
CA GLY A 36 -28.46 -42.21 16.19
C GLY A 36 -28.15 -41.04 17.14
N PRO A 37 -28.37 -41.20 18.47
CA PRO A 37 -28.22 -40.15 19.48
C PRO A 37 -26.79 -39.61 19.67
N GLY A 38 -25.77 -40.19 19.00
CA GLY A 38 -24.39 -39.73 18.98
C GLY A 38 -23.62 -40.36 17.81
N GLY A 39 -22.42 -39.88 17.45
CA GLY A 39 -21.64 -40.48 16.38
C GLY A 39 -20.29 -39.83 16.14
N THR A 40 -19.45 -40.57 15.46
CA THR A 40 -18.17 -40.06 14.92
C THR A 40 -18.20 -40.19 13.41
N TRP A 41 -17.93 -39.11 12.75
CA TRP A 41 -17.92 -39.05 11.28
C TRP A 41 -16.57 -38.52 10.74
N THR A 42 -16.06 -39.19 9.75
CA THR A 42 -14.86 -38.80 9.06
C THR A 42 -15.24 -38.18 7.71
N VAL A 43 -14.68 -37.01 7.41
CA VAL A 43 -14.80 -36.30 6.12
C VAL A 43 -13.41 -36.24 5.50
N HIS A 44 -13.29 -36.70 4.26
CA HIS A 44 -12.06 -36.69 3.46
C HIS A 44 -12.41 -36.60 1.99
N GLN A 45 -11.43 -36.31 1.14
CA GLN A 45 -11.61 -36.33 -0.32
C GLN A 45 -11.74 -37.79 -0.81
N PRO A 46 -12.67 -38.12 -1.74
CA PRO A 46 -12.72 -39.42 -2.39
C PRO A 46 -11.42 -39.68 -3.18
N GLY A 47 -10.77 -40.83 -2.94
CA GLY A 47 -9.52 -41.20 -3.60
C GLY A 47 -8.28 -40.49 -3.03
N ALA A 48 -8.42 -39.73 -1.94
CA ALA A 48 -7.28 -39.14 -1.25
C ALA A 48 -6.27 -40.23 -0.84
N PRO A 49 -4.96 -39.94 -0.93
CA PRO A 49 -3.92 -40.87 -0.45
C PRO A 49 -4.13 -41.15 1.05
N ARG A 50 -3.54 -42.26 1.56
CA ARG A 50 -3.66 -42.65 2.98
C ARG A 50 -3.14 -41.59 3.95
N ASP A 51 -2.29 -40.71 3.48
CA ASP A 51 -1.70 -39.54 4.16
C ASP A 51 -2.47 -38.22 3.90
N GLY A 52 -3.65 -38.29 3.28
CA GLY A 52 -4.51 -37.15 2.99
C GLY A 52 -5.06 -36.45 4.25
N VAL A 53 -5.56 -35.24 4.04
CA VAL A 53 -6.20 -34.43 5.09
C VAL A 53 -7.57 -35.01 5.42
N THR A 54 -7.91 -35.04 6.71
CA THR A 54 -9.14 -35.64 7.23
C THR A 54 -9.69 -34.78 8.36
N ALA A 55 -10.98 -34.47 8.30
CA ALA A 55 -11.75 -33.92 9.44
C ALA A 55 -12.51 -35.00 10.15
N VAL A 56 -12.45 -35.04 11.49
CA VAL A 56 -13.19 -35.94 12.34
C VAL A 56 -14.18 -35.13 13.18
N VAL A 57 -15.47 -35.25 12.88
CA VAL A 57 -16.55 -34.62 13.63
C VAL A 57 -17.10 -35.65 14.59
N ARG A 58 -17.20 -35.32 15.88
CA ARG A 58 -17.78 -36.19 16.90
C ARG A 58 -18.91 -35.47 17.64
N LEU A 59 -20.04 -36.12 17.74
CA LEU A 59 -21.13 -35.77 18.66
C LEU A 59 -21.09 -36.72 19.86
N ASP A 60 -20.87 -36.17 21.05
CA ASP A 60 -20.86 -36.96 22.27
C ASP A 60 -22.29 -37.41 22.62
N PRO A 61 -22.54 -38.72 22.79
CA PRO A 61 -23.88 -39.21 23.10
C PRO A 61 -24.36 -38.89 24.53
N ALA A 62 -23.46 -38.54 25.45
CA ALA A 62 -23.77 -38.27 26.83
C ALA A 62 -24.39 -36.88 27.05
N ASP A 63 -23.83 -35.87 26.43
CA ASP A 63 -24.20 -34.46 26.62
C ASP A 63 -24.58 -33.72 25.34
N GLY A 64 -24.41 -34.35 24.16
CA GLY A 64 -24.72 -33.75 22.88
C GLY A 64 -23.76 -32.62 22.48
N THR A 65 -22.51 -32.61 22.96
CA THR A 65 -21.47 -31.65 22.55
C THR A 65 -20.84 -32.10 21.24
N LEU A 66 -20.50 -31.12 20.39
CA LEU A 66 -19.79 -31.35 19.15
C LEU A 66 -18.30 -31.02 19.31
N THR A 67 -17.46 -31.85 18.70
CA THR A 67 -16.02 -31.57 18.57
C THR A 67 -15.55 -31.80 17.14
N LEU A 68 -14.47 -31.10 16.74
CA LEU A 68 -13.74 -31.29 15.49
C LEU A 68 -12.28 -31.55 15.78
N ALA A 69 -11.71 -32.54 15.10
CA ALA A 69 -10.29 -32.81 15.04
C ALA A 69 -9.82 -32.82 13.58
N VAL A 70 -8.56 -32.48 13.31
CA VAL A 70 -7.96 -32.53 11.97
C VAL A 70 -6.72 -33.42 11.99
N ARG A 71 -6.59 -34.28 10.99
CA ARG A 71 -5.46 -35.20 10.81
C ARG A 71 -4.87 -35.07 9.41
N LYS A 72 -3.57 -35.29 9.31
CA LYS A 72 -2.85 -35.50 8.06
C LYS A 72 -2.23 -36.90 8.13
N GLY A 73 -2.81 -37.87 7.41
CA GLY A 73 -2.45 -39.25 7.58
C GLY A 73 -2.61 -39.76 9.02
N ALA A 74 -1.52 -40.23 9.63
CA ALA A 74 -1.48 -40.67 11.02
C ALA A 74 -1.28 -39.53 12.02
N THR A 75 -0.83 -38.36 11.58
CA THR A 75 -0.52 -37.21 12.44
C THR A 75 -1.81 -36.47 12.81
N THR A 76 -2.05 -36.29 14.11
CA THR A 76 -3.09 -35.38 14.61
C THR A 76 -2.52 -33.96 14.57
N VAL A 77 -3.10 -33.10 13.73
CA VAL A 77 -2.65 -31.71 13.51
C VAL A 77 -3.42 -30.76 14.40
N LEU A 78 -4.74 -31.02 14.58
CA LEU A 78 -5.58 -30.37 15.55
C LEU A 78 -6.30 -31.44 16.36
N GLU A 79 -6.11 -31.42 17.68
CA GLU A 79 -6.79 -32.32 18.63
C GLU A 79 -8.28 -31.97 18.68
N PRO A 80 -9.14 -32.91 19.21
CA PRO A 80 -10.56 -32.62 19.35
C PRO A 80 -10.79 -31.32 20.15
N ALA A 81 -11.46 -30.36 19.54
CA ALA A 81 -11.81 -29.08 20.14
C ALA A 81 -13.31 -28.79 19.97
N PRO A 82 -13.94 -28.06 20.89
CA PRO A 82 -15.37 -27.84 20.89
C PRO A 82 -15.81 -27.04 19.64
N LEU A 83 -17.02 -27.34 19.20
CA LEU A 83 -17.82 -26.59 18.25
C LEU A 83 -19.15 -26.19 18.89
N GLY A 84 -19.76 -25.12 18.40
CA GLY A 84 -21.09 -24.69 18.80
C GLY A 84 -21.26 -23.18 18.69
N ILE A 85 -22.49 -22.74 18.74
CA ILE A 85 -22.87 -21.35 18.61
C ILE A 85 -24.02 -21.02 19.56
N VAL A 86 -23.99 -19.86 20.17
CA VAL A 86 -25.05 -19.33 21.03
C VAL A 86 -25.67 -18.13 20.32
N THR A 87 -27.01 -18.19 20.26
CA THR A 87 -27.82 -17.09 19.75
C THR A 87 -28.73 -16.58 20.88
N SER A 88 -29.33 -15.42 20.72
CA SER A 88 -30.34 -14.91 21.66
C SER A 88 -31.57 -15.83 21.83
N ALA A 89 -31.80 -16.75 20.89
CA ALA A 89 -32.92 -17.66 20.86
C ALA A 89 -32.58 -19.09 21.36
N ALA A 90 -31.29 -19.51 21.27
CA ALA A 90 -30.90 -20.88 21.60
C ALA A 90 -29.42 -21.05 21.92
N ASP A 91 -29.08 -21.88 22.87
CA ASP A 91 -27.73 -22.39 23.10
C ASP A 91 -27.52 -23.72 22.34
N LEU A 92 -26.73 -23.70 21.28
CA LEU A 92 -26.43 -24.83 20.40
C LEU A 92 -25.01 -25.37 20.62
N THR A 93 -24.50 -25.27 21.86
CA THR A 93 -23.18 -25.78 22.25
C THR A 93 -23.24 -27.19 22.86
N SER A 94 -24.44 -27.62 23.36
CA SER A 94 -24.66 -28.92 23.94
C SER A 94 -26.13 -29.38 23.74
N GLY A 95 -26.44 -30.63 24.13
CA GLY A 95 -27.78 -31.18 23.98
C GLY A 95 -28.20 -31.42 22.53
N LEU A 96 -27.26 -31.41 21.61
CA LEU A 96 -27.52 -31.63 20.20
C LEU A 96 -27.80 -33.10 19.88
N ARG A 97 -28.70 -33.34 18.95
CA ARG A 97 -28.98 -34.65 18.35
C ARG A 97 -28.81 -34.59 16.87
N ALA A 98 -28.16 -35.57 16.28
CA ALA A 98 -27.92 -35.62 14.85
C ALA A 98 -29.23 -36.02 14.10
N ASP A 99 -29.62 -35.20 13.12
CA ASP A 99 -30.79 -35.47 12.29
C ASP A 99 -30.40 -36.07 10.95
N SER A 100 -29.43 -35.45 10.23
CA SER A 100 -29.03 -35.91 8.94
C SER A 100 -27.57 -35.57 8.61
N ARG A 101 -27.02 -36.30 7.64
CA ARG A 101 -25.73 -36.03 7.01
C ARG A 101 -25.86 -36.19 5.52
N HIS A 102 -25.37 -35.21 4.79
CA HIS A 102 -25.28 -35.23 3.32
C HIS A 102 -23.89 -34.85 2.86
N THR A 103 -23.29 -35.64 1.97
CA THR A 103 -21.95 -35.41 1.45
C THR A 103 -22.01 -35.27 -0.06
N ARG A 104 -21.27 -34.26 -0.60
CA ARG A 104 -21.15 -34.02 -2.04
C ARG A 104 -19.74 -33.53 -2.42
N PRO A 105 -19.27 -33.82 -3.64
CA PRO A 105 -18.08 -33.16 -4.15
C PRO A 105 -18.40 -31.69 -4.50
N VAL A 106 -17.41 -30.80 -4.32
CA VAL A 106 -17.44 -29.41 -4.78
C VAL A 106 -16.24 -29.24 -5.72
N THR A 107 -16.50 -28.82 -6.95
CA THR A 107 -15.42 -28.49 -7.90
C THR A 107 -15.76 -27.17 -8.55
N GLU A 108 -14.87 -26.22 -8.38
CA GLU A 108 -15.00 -24.88 -8.98
C GLU A 108 -13.77 -24.57 -9.83
N ARG A 109 -13.99 -23.93 -10.97
CA ARG A 109 -12.93 -23.44 -11.84
C ARG A 109 -13.14 -21.95 -12.04
N TYR A 110 -12.12 -21.17 -11.75
CA TYR A 110 -12.20 -19.71 -11.87
C TYR A 110 -10.83 -19.10 -12.15
N SER A 111 -10.83 -17.82 -12.50
CA SER A 111 -9.60 -17.04 -12.66
C SER A 111 -9.60 -15.87 -11.67
N MET A 112 -8.45 -15.59 -11.12
CA MET A 112 -8.17 -14.42 -10.30
C MET A 112 -7.55 -13.32 -11.15
N THR A 113 -7.58 -12.09 -10.66
CA THR A 113 -6.83 -10.95 -11.22
C THR A 113 -5.48 -10.76 -10.56
N THR A 114 -5.33 -11.25 -9.32
CA THR A 114 -4.12 -11.17 -8.47
C THR A 114 -3.86 -12.53 -7.83
N GLY A 115 -2.80 -12.67 -7.06
CA GLY A 115 -2.55 -13.83 -6.21
C GLY A 115 -1.46 -14.78 -6.72
N LYS A 116 -1.23 -15.82 -5.93
CA LYS A 116 -0.19 -16.84 -6.13
C LYS A 116 -0.39 -17.70 -7.37
N GLN A 117 -1.63 -17.78 -7.85
CA GLN A 117 -2.02 -18.58 -9.00
C GLN A 117 -3.27 -17.96 -9.66
N LEU A 118 -3.17 -17.54 -10.92
CA LEU A 118 -4.28 -16.88 -11.60
C LEU A 118 -5.40 -17.84 -12.01
N ARG A 119 -5.09 -19.06 -12.47
CA ARG A 119 -6.09 -20.05 -12.89
C ARG A 119 -6.22 -21.12 -11.84
N ARG A 120 -7.39 -21.31 -11.30
CA ARG A 120 -7.64 -22.19 -10.17
C ARG A 120 -8.65 -23.28 -10.46
N THR A 121 -8.45 -24.42 -9.83
CA THR A 121 -9.40 -25.53 -9.79
C THR A 121 -9.50 -26.01 -8.36
N ALA A 122 -10.46 -25.48 -7.62
CA ALA A 122 -10.75 -25.92 -6.26
C ALA A 122 -11.48 -27.25 -6.30
N ARG A 123 -11.01 -28.24 -5.51
CA ARG A 123 -11.65 -29.53 -5.33
C ARG A 123 -11.80 -29.82 -3.85
N MET A 124 -13.03 -29.99 -3.41
CA MET A 124 -13.33 -30.22 -2.00
C MET A 124 -14.42 -31.26 -1.85
N THR A 125 -14.45 -31.91 -0.72
CA THR A 125 -15.62 -32.67 -0.25
C THR A 125 -16.36 -31.85 0.78
N GLU A 126 -17.63 -31.54 0.51
CA GLU A 126 -18.51 -30.85 1.45
C GLU A 126 -19.41 -31.84 2.11
N THR A 127 -19.43 -31.84 3.45
CA THR A 127 -20.42 -32.59 4.25
C THR A 127 -21.25 -31.62 5.07
N ARG A 128 -22.55 -31.68 4.87
CA ARG A 128 -23.54 -30.96 5.67
C ARG A 128 -24.09 -31.87 6.72
N PHE A 129 -23.90 -31.52 7.98
CA PHE A 129 -24.58 -32.13 9.14
C PHE A 129 -25.73 -31.24 9.57
N THR A 130 -26.82 -31.83 10.01
CA THR A 130 -27.95 -31.13 10.61
C THR A 130 -28.20 -31.69 11.99
N PHE A 131 -28.38 -30.80 12.96
CA PHE A 131 -28.63 -31.14 14.36
C PHE A 131 -29.84 -30.39 14.85
N THR A 132 -30.53 -31.01 15.85
CA THR A 132 -31.61 -30.37 16.62
C THR A 132 -31.15 -30.23 18.06
N GLY A 133 -31.23 -29.02 18.61
CA GLY A 133 -31.00 -28.72 20.03
C GLY A 133 -32.17 -29.11 20.92
N ARG A 134 -32.01 -28.93 22.25
CA ARG A 134 -33.02 -29.31 23.27
C ARG A 134 -34.36 -28.64 23.02
N ASP A 135 -34.37 -27.39 22.60
CA ASP A 135 -35.58 -26.58 22.38
C ASP A 135 -36.12 -26.67 20.95
N GLY A 136 -35.64 -27.65 20.17
CA GLY A 136 -36.05 -27.83 18.78
C GLY A 136 -35.34 -26.90 17.79
N ALA A 137 -34.47 -26.02 18.25
CA ALA A 137 -33.65 -25.15 17.38
C ALA A 137 -32.74 -25.99 16.51
N ARG A 138 -32.56 -25.58 15.26
CA ARG A 138 -31.78 -26.32 14.27
C ARG A 138 -30.41 -25.68 14.03
N LEU A 139 -29.38 -26.52 13.97
CA LEU A 139 -28.01 -26.16 13.62
C LEU A 139 -27.57 -26.97 12.41
N GLY A 140 -27.12 -26.27 11.36
CA GLY A 140 -26.33 -26.84 10.27
C GLY A 140 -24.83 -26.66 10.56
N LEU A 141 -24.06 -27.71 10.35
CA LEU A 141 -22.59 -27.62 10.30
C LEU A 141 -22.14 -28.05 8.91
N LEU A 142 -21.53 -27.13 8.15
CA LEU A 142 -20.86 -27.44 6.90
C LEU A 142 -19.37 -27.67 7.17
N VAL A 143 -18.85 -28.80 6.69
CA VAL A 143 -17.43 -29.13 6.75
C VAL A 143 -16.94 -29.36 5.32
N ARG A 144 -15.93 -28.61 4.90
CA ARG A 144 -15.23 -28.81 3.63
C ARG A 144 -13.83 -29.34 3.89
N VAL A 145 -13.44 -30.36 3.13
CA VAL A 145 -12.09 -30.93 3.15
C VAL A 145 -11.51 -30.84 1.75
N ALA A 146 -10.37 -30.17 1.62
CA ALA A 146 -9.53 -30.10 0.44
C ALA A 146 -8.25 -30.95 0.65
N ASP A 147 -7.42 -31.08 -0.38
CA ASP A 147 -6.11 -31.78 -0.29
C ASP A 147 -5.14 -31.03 0.64
N ASP A 148 -5.33 -29.72 0.77
CA ASP A 148 -4.52 -28.75 1.51
C ASP A 148 -5.20 -28.15 2.74
N GLY A 149 -6.36 -28.69 3.20
CA GLY A 149 -6.95 -28.18 4.43
C GLY A 149 -8.40 -28.58 4.72
N VAL A 150 -8.87 -28.03 5.83
CA VAL A 150 -10.23 -28.21 6.36
C VAL A 150 -10.83 -26.86 6.68
N ALA A 151 -12.10 -26.67 6.34
CA ALA A 151 -12.88 -25.52 6.78
C ALA A 151 -14.24 -25.95 7.29
N TYR A 152 -14.77 -25.24 8.28
CA TYR A 152 -16.14 -25.42 8.74
C TYR A 152 -16.84 -24.09 8.98
N ARG A 153 -18.17 -24.12 8.90
CA ARG A 153 -19.02 -22.99 9.29
C ARG A 153 -20.39 -23.47 9.79
N TYR A 154 -21.04 -22.64 10.56
CA TYR A 154 -22.40 -22.87 10.99
C TYR A 154 -23.41 -22.32 9.99
N VAL A 155 -24.60 -22.97 9.97
CA VAL A 155 -25.75 -22.48 9.20
C VAL A 155 -26.96 -22.50 10.14
N LEU A 156 -27.53 -21.35 10.40
CA LEU A 156 -28.74 -21.13 11.15
C LEU A 156 -29.89 -20.95 10.15
N PRO A 157 -30.78 -21.96 9.99
CA PRO A 157 -31.69 -22.01 8.85
C PRO A 157 -32.96 -21.15 9.04
N GLY A 158 -33.15 -20.53 10.18
CA GLY A 158 -34.34 -19.72 10.49
C GLY A 158 -34.45 -18.48 9.60
N ALA A 159 -35.68 -18.07 9.29
CA ALA A 159 -35.96 -16.77 8.67
C ALA A 159 -36.14 -15.70 9.77
N GLY A 160 -35.93 -14.41 9.36
CA GLY A 160 -36.00 -13.27 10.29
C GLY A 160 -34.66 -12.98 10.94
N THR A 161 -34.65 -12.06 11.87
CA THR A 161 -33.42 -11.56 12.51
C THR A 161 -32.80 -12.62 13.42
N VAL A 162 -31.52 -12.89 13.25
CA VAL A 162 -30.68 -13.80 14.03
C VAL A 162 -29.62 -13.02 14.74
N THR A 163 -29.53 -13.08 16.06
CA THR A 163 -28.43 -12.49 16.84
C THR A 163 -27.56 -13.61 17.41
N VAL A 164 -26.30 -13.64 17.00
CA VAL A 164 -25.26 -14.53 17.51
C VAL A 164 -24.52 -13.81 18.62
N GLU A 165 -24.52 -14.41 19.84
CA GLU A 165 -23.88 -13.86 21.02
C GLU A 165 -22.41 -14.33 21.13
N ARG A 166 -22.12 -15.55 20.70
CA ARG A 166 -20.76 -16.12 20.72
C ARG A 166 -20.68 -17.45 19.96
N GLU A 167 -19.47 -17.78 19.53
CA GLU A 167 -19.10 -19.12 19.13
C GLU A 167 -18.33 -19.83 20.26
N SER A 168 -18.55 -21.14 20.41
CA SER A 168 -17.74 -22.02 21.26
C SER A 168 -16.65 -22.70 20.46
N SER A 169 -16.47 -22.29 19.21
CA SER A 169 -15.44 -22.78 18.29
C SER A 169 -14.05 -22.60 18.86
N ALA A 170 -13.24 -23.67 18.80
CA ALA A 170 -11.84 -23.58 19.19
C ALA A 170 -10.96 -24.46 18.29
N PHE A 171 -9.66 -24.14 18.30
CA PHE A 171 -8.62 -24.98 17.73
C PHE A 171 -7.68 -25.42 18.83
N ARG A 172 -7.23 -26.67 18.79
CA ARG A 172 -6.31 -27.23 19.76
C ARG A 172 -5.15 -27.93 19.06
N PRO A 173 -4.07 -27.20 18.70
CA PRO A 173 -2.85 -27.83 18.26
C PRO A 173 -2.25 -28.70 19.39
N PRO A 174 -1.49 -29.76 19.11
CA PRO A 174 -0.74 -30.50 20.11
C PRO A 174 0.11 -29.56 20.97
N ALA A 175 0.13 -29.78 22.28
CA ALA A 175 0.75 -28.87 23.26
C ALA A 175 2.19 -28.47 22.93
N ALA A 176 2.99 -29.40 22.41
CA ALA A 176 4.39 -29.19 22.00
C ALA A 176 4.58 -28.67 20.57
N ALA A 177 3.51 -28.44 19.81
CA ALA A 177 3.60 -27.88 18.46
C ALA A 177 4.31 -26.52 18.50
N ARG A 178 5.29 -26.30 17.62
CA ARG A 178 5.89 -24.97 17.42
C ARG A 178 4.81 -24.04 16.86
N ALA A 179 4.88 -22.78 17.23
CA ALA A 179 3.91 -21.77 16.80
C ALA A 179 4.62 -20.49 16.36
N TRP A 180 4.05 -19.79 15.39
CA TRP A 180 4.37 -18.42 15.02
C TRP A 180 3.09 -17.61 15.14
N LEU A 181 3.06 -16.75 16.13
CA LEU A 181 1.88 -16.02 16.56
C LEU A 181 2.15 -14.53 16.59
N THR A 182 1.13 -13.73 16.31
CA THR A 182 1.18 -12.29 16.47
C THR A 182 0.07 -11.83 17.43
N PRO A 183 0.36 -10.94 18.39
CA PRO A 183 -0.68 -10.35 19.23
C PRO A 183 -1.75 -9.67 18.38
N TYR A 184 -3.00 -9.77 18.80
CA TYR A 184 -4.09 -9.14 18.11
C TYR A 184 -4.01 -7.61 18.21
N SER A 185 -4.09 -6.92 17.09
CA SER A 185 -4.42 -5.50 16.94
C SER A 185 -5.40 -5.37 15.77
N VAL A 186 -6.22 -4.34 15.78
CA VAL A 186 -7.28 -4.13 14.76
C VAL A 186 -6.76 -3.82 13.37
N ASN A 187 -5.51 -3.34 13.25
CA ASN A 187 -4.78 -3.09 12.00
C ASN A 187 -3.84 -4.24 11.60
N TYR A 188 -3.63 -5.23 12.50
CA TYR A 188 -2.74 -6.38 12.28
C TYR A 188 -1.25 -6.05 12.12
N GLU A 189 -0.83 -4.84 12.42
CA GLU A 189 0.53 -4.35 12.27
C GLU A 189 1.41 -4.72 13.48
N ARG A 190 1.62 -6.02 13.66
CA ARG A 190 2.45 -6.58 14.73
C ARG A 190 3.34 -7.69 14.18
N LEU A 191 4.52 -7.83 14.79
CA LEU A 191 5.48 -8.88 14.42
C LEU A 191 5.03 -10.26 14.90
N TYR A 192 5.33 -11.29 14.10
CA TYR A 192 5.17 -12.69 14.51
C TYR A 192 6.32 -13.11 15.42
N ALA A 193 5.99 -13.79 16.50
CA ALA A 193 6.95 -14.33 17.44
C ALA A 193 6.84 -15.87 17.55
N PRO A 194 7.95 -16.59 17.67
CA PRO A 194 7.94 -18.03 17.88
C PRO A 194 7.51 -18.38 19.30
N ALA A 195 6.74 -19.47 19.43
CA ALA A 195 6.26 -20.03 20.70
C ALA A 195 6.08 -21.55 20.59
N THR A 196 5.55 -22.19 21.63
CA THR A 196 4.86 -23.49 21.52
C THR A 196 3.37 -23.30 21.76
N ALA A 197 2.53 -24.20 21.25
CA ALA A 197 1.09 -24.05 21.33
C ALA A 197 0.58 -23.88 22.78
N ALA A 198 1.11 -24.66 23.73
CA ALA A 198 0.73 -24.53 25.15
C ALA A 198 1.58 -23.50 25.91
N GLY A 199 2.76 -23.14 25.41
CA GLY A 199 3.66 -22.20 26.07
C GLY A 199 3.50 -20.75 25.62
N ALA A 200 2.63 -20.45 24.66
CA ALA A 200 2.27 -19.09 24.31
C ALA A 200 1.63 -18.37 25.50
N ALA A 201 1.92 -17.08 25.65
CA ALA A 201 1.34 -16.29 26.73
C ALA A 201 -0.21 -16.26 26.61
N PRO A 202 -0.95 -16.27 27.73
CA PRO A 202 -2.39 -16.01 27.69
C PRO A 202 -2.65 -14.64 27.06
N GLY A 203 -3.66 -14.58 26.15
CA GLY A 203 -3.99 -13.33 25.47
C GLY A 203 -4.73 -13.55 24.15
N ALA A 204 -4.99 -12.46 23.45
CA ALA A 204 -5.60 -12.45 22.12
C ALA A 204 -4.53 -12.47 21.04
N TYR A 205 -4.69 -13.34 20.06
CA TYR A 205 -3.81 -13.50 18.89
C TYR A 205 -4.60 -13.26 17.61
N ALA A 206 -3.95 -12.62 16.67
CA ALA A 206 -4.50 -12.41 15.34
C ALA A 206 -4.40 -13.67 14.48
N TYR A 207 -5.25 -13.76 13.49
CA TYR A 207 -5.01 -14.59 12.32
C TYR A 207 -3.97 -13.93 11.40
N PRO A 208 -3.33 -14.74 10.49
CA PRO A 208 -3.25 -16.18 10.55
C PRO A 208 -2.29 -16.65 11.65
N ALA A 209 -2.59 -17.76 12.30
CA ALA A 209 -1.73 -18.37 13.29
C ALA A 209 -1.14 -19.68 12.75
N LEU A 210 0.18 -19.81 12.71
CA LEU A 210 0.87 -20.97 12.15
C LEU A 210 1.38 -21.90 13.25
N PHE A 211 1.08 -23.21 13.11
CA PHE A 211 1.51 -24.27 14.02
C PHE A 211 2.23 -25.37 13.26
N GLN A 212 3.24 -25.97 13.87
CA GLN A 212 4.02 -27.09 13.31
C GLN A 212 4.03 -28.29 14.27
N THR A 213 3.63 -29.46 13.76
CA THR A 213 3.70 -30.76 14.44
C THR A 213 4.49 -31.74 13.57
N GLY A 214 5.72 -32.05 13.95
CA GLY A 214 6.65 -32.77 13.06
C GLY A 214 6.90 -32.01 11.77
N ASP A 215 6.70 -32.66 10.63
CA ASP A 215 6.84 -32.04 9.30
C ASP A 215 5.53 -31.44 8.76
N THR A 216 4.45 -31.49 9.55
CA THR A 216 3.13 -31.01 9.15
C THR A 216 2.84 -29.66 9.81
N TYR A 217 2.36 -28.73 9.00
CA TYR A 217 1.92 -27.40 9.44
C TYR A 217 0.42 -27.26 9.39
N ALA A 218 -0.13 -26.42 10.26
CA ALA A 218 -1.50 -25.94 10.24
C ALA A 218 -1.51 -24.41 10.33
N LEU A 219 -2.01 -23.74 9.31
CA LEU A 219 -2.24 -22.29 9.29
C LEU A 219 -3.71 -22.04 9.57
N LEU A 220 -4.02 -21.50 10.72
CA LEU A 220 -5.38 -21.14 11.11
C LEU A 220 -5.74 -19.77 10.59
N THR A 221 -6.92 -19.64 9.99
CA THR A 221 -7.44 -18.38 9.46
C THR A 221 -8.95 -18.44 9.29
N GLU A 222 -9.53 -17.41 8.69
CA GLU A 222 -10.96 -17.37 8.32
C GLU A 222 -11.14 -16.91 6.87
N SER A 223 -12.32 -17.19 6.29
CA SER A 223 -12.68 -16.78 4.94
C SER A 223 -14.17 -16.48 4.83
N ASP A 224 -14.58 -15.71 3.80
CA ASP A 224 -15.97 -15.30 3.53
C ASP A 224 -16.55 -14.47 4.68
N VAL A 225 -15.79 -13.43 5.11
CA VAL A 225 -16.24 -12.44 6.09
C VAL A 225 -16.78 -11.23 5.32
N ASP A 226 -18.00 -10.84 5.59
CA ASP A 226 -18.67 -9.67 5.03
C ASP A 226 -19.67 -9.06 6.04
N GLY A 227 -20.42 -8.04 5.68
CA GLY A 227 -21.37 -7.33 6.55
C GLY A 227 -22.46 -8.17 7.18
N ARG A 228 -22.59 -9.45 6.81
CA ARG A 228 -23.48 -10.42 7.50
C ARG A 228 -22.92 -10.87 8.86
N TYR A 229 -21.61 -10.71 9.06
CA TYR A 229 -20.92 -11.17 10.28
C TYR A 229 -19.74 -10.24 10.58
N ASP A 230 -19.09 -10.42 11.72
CA ASP A 230 -17.84 -9.77 12.07
C ASP A 230 -16.63 -10.70 11.81
N ALA A 231 -15.42 -10.15 11.89
CA ALA A 231 -14.25 -10.98 11.98
C ALA A 231 -14.01 -11.47 13.41
N SER A 232 -13.04 -12.35 13.58
CA SER A 232 -12.72 -12.92 14.88
C SER A 232 -11.22 -12.95 15.15
N ARG A 233 -10.88 -13.17 16.40
CA ARG A 233 -9.52 -13.41 16.89
C ARG A 233 -9.45 -14.70 17.67
N LEU A 234 -8.25 -15.18 17.92
CA LEU A 234 -7.99 -16.35 18.74
C LEU A 234 -7.64 -15.92 20.17
N VAL A 235 -8.32 -16.47 21.17
CA VAL A 235 -8.01 -16.24 22.59
C VAL A 235 -7.41 -17.51 23.17
N HIS A 236 -6.19 -17.40 23.70
CA HIS A 236 -5.46 -18.44 24.40
C HIS A 236 -5.47 -18.15 25.91
N GLU A 237 -5.94 -19.09 26.72
CA GLU A 237 -6.05 -18.94 28.17
C GLU A 237 -4.94 -19.68 28.93
N GLY A 238 -3.91 -20.21 28.22
CA GLY A 238 -2.77 -20.92 28.78
C GLY A 238 -2.91 -22.44 28.81
N ASP A 239 -3.96 -22.99 28.19
CA ASP A 239 -4.26 -24.43 28.17
C ASP A 239 -3.97 -25.11 26.81
N GLY A 240 -3.36 -24.39 25.86
CA GLY A 240 -3.09 -24.85 24.49
C GLY A 240 -4.30 -24.84 23.57
N ARG A 241 -5.44 -24.32 24.05
CA ARG A 241 -6.65 -24.14 23.27
C ARG A 241 -6.79 -22.68 22.81
N TYR A 242 -7.05 -22.49 21.52
CA TYR A 242 -7.25 -21.21 20.88
C TYR A 242 -8.73 -21.05 20.53
N THR A 243 -9.45 -20.30 21.36
CA THR A 243 -10.90 -20.10 21.25
C THR A 243 -11.20 -18.94 20.30
N VAL A 244 -12.13 -19.14 19.38
CA VAL A 244 -12.63 -18.10 18.48
C VAL A 244 -13.44 -17.09 19.28
N ARG A 245 -13.06 -15.83 19.21
CA ARG A 245 -13.77 -14.72 19.85
C ARG A 245 -14.14 -13.69 18.79
N LEU A 246 -15.43 -13.39 18.70
CA LEU A 246 -15.98 -12.36 17.82
C LEU A 246 -15.40 -10.99 18.15
N ALA A 247 -15.34 -10.09 17.18
CA ALA A 247 -14.91 -8.71 17.40
C ALA A 247 -15.97 -7.96 18.22
N ASP A 248 -17.25 -8.13 17.86
CA ASP A 248 -18.37 -7.52 18.55
C ASP A 248 -18.89 -8.40 19.72
N PRO A 249 -19.56 -7.81 20.70
CA PRO A 249 -20.25 -8.56 21.76
C PRO A 249 -21.36 -9.46 21.23
N ALA A 250 -21.99 -9.09 20.12
CA ALA A 250 -23.00 -9.85 19.42
C ALA A 250 -23.09 -9.40 17.95
N VAL A 251 -23.43 -10.33 17.07
CA VAL A 251 -23.60 -10.10 15.63
C VAL A 251 -25.06 -10.30 15.26
N THR A 252 -25.66 -9.34 14.57
CA THR A 252 -27.07 -9.41 14.16
C THR A 252 -27.20 -9.38 12.65
N SER A 253 -27.92 -10.36 12.08
CA SER A 253 -28.11 -10.52 10.64
C SER A 253 -29.48 -11.10 10.30
N GLU A 254 -29.91 -10.95 9.07
CA GLU A 254 -31.12 -11.62 8.56
C GLU A 254 -30.81 -13.07 8.20
N GLY A 255 -31.68 -13.96 8.64
CA GLY A 255 -31.59 -15.39 8.35
C GLY A 255 -32.17 -15.77 6.97
N PRO A 256 -31.77 -16.91 6.40
CA PRO A 256 -30.85 -17.89 6.98
C PRO A 256 -29.41 -17.39 7.03
N LEU A 257 -28.74 -17.55 8.15
CA LEU A 257 -27.38 -17.08 8.36
C LEU A 257 -26.35 -18.20 8.19
N ALA A 258 -25.34 -18.00 7.36
CA ALA A 258 -24.12 -18.80 7.33
C ALA A 258 -22.96 -17.94 7.88
N THR A 259 -22.27 -18.46 8.90
CA THR A 259 -21.10 -17.77 9.47
C THR A 259 -19.92 -17.80 8.51
N PRO A 260 -18.87 -16.98 8.70
CA PRO A 260 -17.60 -17.16 8.01
C PRO A 260 -17.03 -18.58 8.15
N TRP A 261 -16.16 -18.97 7.24
CA TRP A 261 -15.42 -20.22 7.34
C TRP A 261 -14.31 -20.11 8.38
N ARG A 262 -14.27 -21.01 9.34
CA ARG A 262 -13.14 -21.26 10.23
C ARG A 262 -12.23 -22.28 9.53
N THR A 263 -11.02 -21.86 9.19
CA THR A 263 -10.16 -22.56 8.20
C THR A 263 -8.83 -22.96 8.81
N ALA A 264 -8.41 -24.19 8.53
CA ALA A 264 -7.07 -24.69 8.79
C ALA A 264 -6.45 -25.17 7.46
N VAL A 265 -5.45 -24.47 6.93
CA VAL A 265 -4.63 -24.95 5.82
C VAL A 265 -3.62 -25.93 6.40
N VAL A 266 -3.53 -27.14 5.85
CA VAL A 266 -2.80 -28.26 6.45
C VAL A 266 -1.95 -28.99 5.42
N GLY A 267 -0.66 -29.12 5.69
CA GLY A 267 0.29 -29.85 4.85
C GLY A 267 1.72 -29.64 5.29
N ASP A 268 2.67 -29.96 4.42
CA ASP A 268 4.03 -29.47 4.56
C ASP A 268 4.09 -27.95 4.33
N LEU A 269 5.25 -27.35 4.54
CA LEU A 269 5.39 -25.90 4.46
C LEU A 269 5.10 -25.37 3.04
N ALA A 270 5.44 -26.14 2.01
CA ALA A 270 5.14 -25.79 0.62
C ALA A 270 3.62 -25.79 0.38
N THR A 271 2.92 -26.84 0.83
CA THR A 271 1.45 -26.92 0.75
C THR A 271 0.79 -25.71 1.41
N VAL A 272 1.21 -25.32 2.61
CA VAL A 272 0.63 -24.17 3.33
C VAL A 272 0.86 -22.86 2.57
N THR A 273 2.07 -22.67 2.07
CA THR A 273 2.46 -21.42 1.38
C THR A 273 1.82 -21.28 0.00
N GLU A 274 1.71 -22.40 -0.74
CA GLU A 274 1.16 -22.45 -2.09
C GLU A 274 -0.36 -22.54 -2.11
N SER A 275 -1.02 -22.89 -0.97
CA SER A 275 -2.45 -23.07 -0.85
C SER A 275 -3.25 -21.85 -1.32
N THR A 276 -4.38 -22.12 -1.96
CA THR A 276 -5.37 -21.13 -2.38
C THR A 276 -6.70 -21.26 -1.63
N LEU A 277 -6.74 -22.11 -0.57
CA LEU A 277 -7.96 -22.51 0.12
C LEU A 277 -8.78 -21.33 0.65
N VAL A 278 -8.12 -20.25 1.12
CA VAL A 278 -8.81 -19.06 1.62
C VAL A 278 -9.71 -18.43 0.56
N ASP A 279 -9.17 -18.26 -0.66
CA ASP A 279 -9.95 -17.75 -1.77
C ASP A 279 -10.94 -18.79 -2.32
N ASP A 280 -10.57 -20.08 -2.33
CA ASP A 280 -11.44 -21.16 -2.81
C ASP A 280 -12.73 -21.30 -2.00
N LEU A 281 -12.70 -20.86 -0.73
CA LEU A 281 -13.85 -20.83 0.17
C LEU A 281 -14.74 -19.59 0.01
N ALA A 282 -14.19 -18.50 -0.49
CA ALA A 282 -14.89 -17.24 -0.69
C ALA A 282 -15.93 -17.33 -1.83
N PRO A 283 -16.94 -16.46 -1.84
CA PRO A 283 -17.93 -16.40 -2.92
C PRO A 283 -17.30 -16.08 -4.28
N PRO A 284 -17.95 -16.50 -5.37
CA PRO A 284 -17.55 -16.09 -6.72
C PRO A 284 -17.54 -14.57 -6.91
N SER A 285 -16.81 -14.11 -7.93
CA SER A 285 -16.76 -12.69 -8.32
C SER A 285 -18.16 -12.09 -8.48
N ARG A 286 -18.36 -10.91 -7.90
CA ARG A 286 -19.55 -10.07 -8.09
C ARG A 286 -19.43 -9.16 -9.30
N LEU A 287 -18.28 -9.14 -10.00
CA LEU A 287 -18.03 -8.34 -11.18
C LEU A 287 -18.22 -9.18 -12.45
N ALA A 288 -19.07 -8.72 -13.36
CA ALA A 288 -19.28 -9.34 -14.67
C ALA A 288 -18.14 -9.01 -15.65
N ASP A 289 -17.55 -7.82 -15.53
CA ASP A 289 -16.42 -7.35 -16.34
C ASP A 289 -15.22 -7.02 -15.44
N THR A 290 -14.14 -7.73 -15.64
CA THR A 290 -12.85 -7.53 -14.94
C THR A 290 -11.74 -7.03 -15.87
N SER A 291 -12.05 -6.73 -17.14
CA SER A 291 -11.04 -6.36 -18.15
C SER A 291 -10.33 -5.03 -17.86
N TRP A 292 -10.94 -4.17 -17.06
CA TRP A 292 -10.38 -2.89 -16.64
C TRP A 292 -9.41 -3.00 -15.44
N ILE A 293 -9.38 -4.16 -14.77
CA ILE A 293 -8.53 -4.41 -13.61
C ILE A 293 -7.13 -4.77 -14.08
N ARG A 294 -6.16 -3.96 -13.69
CA ARG A 294 -4.75 -4.14 -14.08
C ARG A 294 -3.86 -4.09 -12.84
N PRO A 295 -3.38 -5.22 -12.34
CA PRO A 295 -2.32 -5.26 -11.33
C PRO A 295 -1.03 -4.63 -11.85
N GLY A 296 -0.22 -4.06 -10.97
CA GLY A 296 1.01 -3.43 -11.40
C GLY A 296 1.91 -2.90 -10.29
N LYS A 297 3.07 -2.44 -10.70
CA LYS A 297 4.05 -1.77 -9.84
C LYS A 297 3.65 -0.31 -9.68
N VAL A 298 3.88 0.23 -8.51
CA VAL A 298 3.48 1.59 -8.12
C VAL A 298 4.71 2.32 -7.60
N ALA A 299 5.04 3.48 -8.16
CA ALA A 299 6.00 4.39 -7.56
C ALA A 299 5.29 5.16 -6.42
N TRP A 300 5.75 4.95 -5.19
CA TRP A 300 5.11 5.51 -4.01
C TRP A 300 6.04 6.49 -3.29
N SER A 301 5.56 7.71 -3.11
CA SER A 301 6.37 8.86 -2.70
C SER A 301 6.38 9.14 -1.19
N TRP A 302 5.58 8.41 -0.39
CA TRP A 302 5.40 8.72 1.04
C TRP A 302 6.71 8.73 1.83
N LEU A 303 7.55 7.70 1.70
CA LEU A 303 8.81 7.61 2.43
C LEU A 303 9.93 8.54 1.89
N ASP A 304 9.63 9.37 0.89
CA ASP A 304 10.55 10.37 0.32
C ASP A 304 9.98 11.79 0.56
N GLY A 305 9.91 12.20 1.83
CA GLY A 305 9.46 13.53 2.24
C GLY A 305 8.05 13.60 2.84
N PHE A 306 7.42 12.44 3.12
CA PHE A 306 6.12 12.36 3.82
C PHE A 306 5.07 13.34 3.29
N GLY A 307 4.29 13.98 4.16
CA GLY A 307 3.23 14.93 3.80
C GLY A 307 3.71 16.14 3.00
N ALA A 308 4.93 16.62 3.21
CA ALA A 308 5.49 17.72 2.43
C ALA A 308 5.61 17.36 0.93
N ALA A 309 6.16 16.17 0.62
CA ALA A 309 6.25 15.69 -0.76
C ALA A 309 4.87 15.51 -1.41
N GLN A 310 3.83 15.18 -0.62
CA GLN A 310 2.47 14.99 -1.15
C GLN A 310 1.76 16.31 -1.49
N ARG A 311 2.24 17.42 -0.97
CA ARG A 311 1.75 18.77 -1.30
C ARG A 311 2.53 19.43 -2.43
N ASP A 312 3.70 18.89 -2.79
CA ASP A 312 4.57 19.42 -3.86
C ASP A 312 4.28 18.75 -5.22
N LEU A 313 3.69 19.50 -6.14
CA LEU A 313 3.44 19.06 -7.51
C LEU A 313 4.73 18.64 -8.24
N ALA A 314 5.83 19.33 -8.02
CA ALA A 314 7.10 19.02 -8.70
C ALA A 314 7.67 17.69 -8.19
N ALA A 315 7.61 17.42 -6.88
CA ALA A 315 7.98 16.14 -6.30
C ALA A 315 7.10 15.02 -6.89
N GLN A 316 5.79 15.18 -6.94
CA GLN A 316 4.88 14.17 -7.49
C GLN A 316 5.11 13.94 -9.00
N ARG A 317 5.42 14.96 -9.78
CA ARG A 317 5.82 14.80 -11.19
C ARG A 317 7.10 13.98 -11.33
N ARG A 318 8.07 14.10 -10.42
CA ARG A 318 9.29 13.26 -10.40
C ARG A 318 8.96 11.77 -10.22
N PHE A 319 7.99 11.42 -9.37
CA PHE A 319 7.54 10.03 -9.20
C PHE A 319 6.76 9.50 -10.42
N VAL A 320 6.00 10.35 -11.09
CA VAL A 320 5.40 10.02 -12.41
C VAL A 320 6.48 9.72 -13.44
N ASP A 321 7.51 10.57 -13.53
CA ASP A 321 8.62 10.41 -14.48
C ASP A 321 9.44 9.15 -14.17
N LEU A 322 9.68 8.85 -12.89
CA LEU A 322 10.29 7.59 -12.44
C LEU A 322 9.49 6.38 -12.91
N ALA A 323 8.18 6.37 -12.65
CA ALA A 323 7.30 5.28 -13.08
C ALA A 323 7.35 5.10 -14.61
N ALA A 324 7.31 6.19 -15.38
CA ALA A 324 7.39 6.17 -16.83
C ALA A 324 8.75 5.67 -17.34
N ALA A 325 9.86 6.04 -16.67
CA ALA A 325 11.22 5.63 -17.03
C ALA A 325 11.46 4.13 -16.80
N HIS A 326 10.80 3.54 -15.81
CA HIS A 326 10.90 2.10 -15.52
C HIS A 326 9.73 1.28 -16.11
N GLY A 327 8.79 1.91 -16.82
CA GLY A 327 7.61 1.25 -17.38
C GLY A 327 6.66 0.71 -16.31
N TRP A 328 6.63 1.34 -15.14
CA TRP A 328 5.66 1.02 -14.09
C TRP A 328 4.34 1.73 -14.39
N PRO A 329 3.20 1.03 -14.27
CA PRO A 329 1.94 1.59 -14.71
C PRO A 329 1.33 2.62 -13.76
N TYR A 330 1.82 2.74 -12.51
CA TYR A 330 1.17 3.56 -11.48
C TYR A 330 2.15 4.41 -10.68
N THR A 331 1.62 5.53 -10.19
CA THR A 331 2.15 6.27 -9.05
C THR A 331 1.04 6.44 -8.01
N LEU A 332 1.42 6.54 -6.72
CA LEU A 332 0.50 6.77 -5.62
C LEU A 332 0.88 8.08 -4.92
N VAL A 333 -0.08 9.01 -4.87
CA VAL A 333 0.00 10.22 -4.05
C VAL A 333 -0.68 9.96 -2.72
N ASP A 334 0.08 10.08 -1.63
CA ASP A 334 -0.33 9.75 -0.28
C ASP A 334 -0.95 10.94 0.47
N ASP A 335 -1.08 10.88 1.80
CA ASP A 335 -1.73 11.92 2.60
C ASP A 335 -1.06 13.29 2.45
N GLY A 336 -1.87 14.34 2.28
CA GLY A 336 -1.42 15.74 2.09
C GLY A 336 -2.02 16.41 0.84
N TRP A 337 -2.28 15.69 -0.23
CA TRP A 337 -2.74 16.25 -1.51
C TRP A 337 -4.12 16.94 -1.43
N LYS A 338 -4.98 16.62 -0.46
CA LYS A 338 -6.34 17.17 -0.34
C LYS A 338 -6.36 18.65 -0.03
N THR A 339 -5.29 19.20 0.47
CA THR A 339 -5.12 20.63 0.72
C THR A 339 -4.67 21.42 -0.52
N THR A 340 -4.49 20.74 -1.66
CA THR A 340 -4.00 21.31 -2.91
C THR A 340 -5.07 21.27 -4.01
N ASP A 341 -4.89 22.00 -5.09
CA ASP A 341 -5.80 22.06 -6.24
C ASP A 341 -5.25 21.44 -7.53
N TRP A 342 -3.96 21.04 -7.55
CA TRP A 342 -3.26 20.60 -8.75
C TRP A 342 -3.47 19.12 -9.13
N MET A 343 -4.25 18.35 -8.38
CA MET A 343 -4.43 16.91 -8.67
C MET A 343 -4.93 16.60 -10.10
N PRO A 344 -5.90 17.35 -10.68
CA PRO A 344 -6.29 17.16 -12.08
C PRO A 344 -5.13 17.36 -13.06
N GLU A 345 -4.24 18.32 -12.76
CA GLU A 345 -3.05 18.61 -13.56
C GLU A 345 -2.04 17.46 -13.50
N LEU A 346 -1.71 16.95 -12.31
CA LEU A 346 -0.84 15.81 -12.14
C LEU A 346 -1.37 14.57 -12.88
N ILE A 347 -2.68 14.30 -12.79
CA ILE A 347 -3.29 13.16 -13.49
C ILE A 347 -3.19 13.34 -15.02
N ALA A 348 -3.36 14.55 -15.53
CA ALA A 348 -3.19 14.84 -16.95
C ALA A 348 -1.72 14.67 -17.39
N TYR A 349 -0.78 15.13 -16.59
CA TYR A 349 0.67 14.96 -16.78
C TYR A 349 1.06 13.46 -16.81
N ALA A 350 0.58 12.68 -15.84
CA ALA A 350 0.85 11.25 -15.74
C ALA A 350 0.28 10.48 -16.95
N ARG A 351 -0.94 10.81 -17.37
CA ARG A 351 -1.59 10.18 -18.53
C ARG A 351 -0.81 10.39 -19.83
N GLN A 352 -0.23 11.58 -20.06
CA GLN A 352 0.64 11.82 -21.21
C GLN A 352 1.88 10.92 -21.22
N ARG A 353 2.32 10.48 -20.04
CA ARG A 353 3.45 9.60 -19.82
C ARG A 353 3.08 8.12 -19.74
N GLY A 354 1.76 7.81 -19.79
CA GLY A 354 1.22 6.44 -19.72
C GLY A 354 1.30 5.85 -18.34
N VAL A 355 1.28 6.70 -17.33
CA VAL A 355 1.20 6.38 -15.91
C VAL A 355 -0.18 6.76 -15.39
N ASP A 356 -0.81 5.88 -14.62
CA ASP A 356 -2.08 6.14 -13.95
C ASP A 356 -1.82 6.50 -12.48
N VAL A 357 -2.64 7.41 -11.92
CA VAL A 357 -2.49 7.92 -10.54
C VAL A 357 -3.47 7.23 -9.60
N LEU A 358 -2.94 6.77 -8.46
CA LEU A 358 -3.69 6.30 -7.30
C LEU A 358 -3.69 7.41 -6.23
N LEU A 359 -4.77 7.53 -5.45
CA LEU A 359 -4.92 8.57 -4.44
C LEU A 359 -5.16 7.96 -3.07
N TRP A 360 -4.45 8.45 -2.07
CA TRP A 360 -4.74 8.13 -0.68
C TRP A 360 -5.98 8.88 -0.18
N VAL A 361 -6.79 8.21 0.66
CA VAL A 361 -7.92 8.80 1.36
C VAL A 361 -8.09 8.17 2.74
N HIS A 362 -8.41 8.96 3.73
CA HIS A 362 -8.86 8.47 5.02
C HIS A 362 -10.26 7.86 4.88
N TYR A 363 -10.57 6.74 5.55
CA TYR A 363 -11.88 6.09 5.41
C TYR A 363 -13.06 7.01 5.73
N THR A 364 -12.88 7.97 6.66
CA THR A 364 -13.91 8.94 7.03
C THR A 364 -14.33 9.88 5.91
N ASP A 365 -13.50 10.06 4.88
CA ASP A 365 -13.89 10.79 3.67
C ASP A 365 -14.93 10.02 2.83
N LEU A 366 -15.15 8.74 3.15
CA LEU A 366 -15.98 7.77 2.42
C LEU A 366 -16.93 6.99 3.34
N ASP A 367 -17.14 7.46 4.58
CA ASP A 367 -17.89 6.73 5.59
C ASP A 367 -19.36 6.60 5.21
N THR A 368 -20.00 7.69 4.85
CA THR A 368 -21.41 7.70 4.46
C THR A 368 -21.63 7.50 2.96
N ALA A 369 -22.85 7.08 2.58
CA ALA A 369 -23.25 6.99 1.17
C ALA A 369 -23.22 8.36 0.47
N ALA A 370 -23.45 9.47 1.18
CA ALA A 370 -23.40 10.82 0.62
C ALA A 370 -21.97 11.25 0.28
N GLU A 371 -21.02 10.98 1.17
CA GLU A 371 -19.59 11.24 0.94
C GLU A 371 -19.09 10.44 -0.26
N ARG A 372 -19.36 9.13 -0.30
CA ARG A 372 -19.00 8.26 -1.43
C ARG A 372 -19.60 8.76 -2.75
N ALA A 373 -20.87 9.19 -2.76
CA ALA A 373 -21.55 9.72 -3.93
C ALA A 373 -20.98 11.06 -4.42
N GLY A 374 -20.40 11.87 -3.53
CA GLY A 374 -19.71 13.11 -3.88
C GLY A 374 -18.27 12.88 -4.35
N PHE A 375 -17.51 12.07 -3.62
CA PHE A 375 -16.08 11.89 -3.82
C PHE A 375 -15.73 10.99 -5.02
N LEU A 376 -16.29 9.78 -5.11
CA LEU A 376 -15.88 8.79 -6.12
C LEU A 376 -16.10 9.26 -7.57
N PRO A 377 -17.24 9.88 -7.95
CA PRO A 377 -17.41 10.42 -9.29
C PRO A 377 -16.40 11.53 -9.61
N ARG A 378 -16.08 12.39 -8.65
CA ARG A 378 -15.15 13.52 -8.80
C ARG A 378 -13.74 13.01 -9.15
N VAL A 379 -13.16 12.13 -8.33
CA VAL A 379 -11.81 11.60 -8.58
C VAL A 379 -11.76 10.77 -9.87
N LYS A 380 -12.86 10.07 -10.20
CA LYS A 380 -12.98 9.36 -11.46
C LYS A 380 -13.03 10.30 -12.67
N GLN A 381 -13.71 11.43 -12.56
CA GLN A 381 -13.75 12.46 -13.59
C GLN A 381 -12.36 13.07 -13.83
N TRP A 382 -11.57 13.28 -12.81
CA TRP A 382 -10.16 13.67 -12.96
C TRP A 382 -9.35 12.62 -13.69
N GLY A 383 -9.69 11.35 -13.53
CA GLY A 383 -9.07 10.19 -14.18
C GLY A 383 -8.23 9.34 -13.26
N ALA A 384 -8.42 9.43 -11.95
CA ALA A 384 -7.78 8.53 -11.00
C ALA A 384 -8.08 7.07 -11.33
N ALA A 385 -7.08 6.20 -11.19
CA ALA A 385 -7.18 4.77 -11.45
C ALA A 385 -7.70 3.99 -10.25
N GLY A 386 -7.45 4.47 -9.03
CA GLY A 386 -7.84 3.78 -7.80
C GLY A 386 -7.53 4.59 -6.55
N LEU A 387 -7.79 3.96 -5.41
CA LEU A 387 -7.63 4.56 -4.09
C LEU A 387 -6.82 3.65 -3.16
N LYS A 388 -5.93 4.24 -2.35
CA LYS A 388 -5.44 3.69 -1.09
C LYS A 388 -6.37 4.23 -0.01
N ILE A 389 -7.15 3.37 0.63
CA ILE A 389 -8.12 3.75 1.67
C ILE A 389 -7.57 3.28 3.01
N ASP A 390 -7.46 4.18 3.98
CA ASP A 390 -6.66 3.97 5.17
C ASP A 390 -7.44 4.17 6.48
N PHE A 391 -6.89 3.61 7.58
CA PHE A 391 -7.33 3.77 8.98
C PHE A 391 -8.72 3.22 9.32
N MET A 392 -9.16 2.12 8.67
CA MET A 392 -10.42 1.46 9.06
C MET A 392 -10.37 0.89 10.49
N ASP A 393 -9.23 0.39 10.93
CA ASP A 393 -8.89 -0.04 12.30
C ASP A 393 -10.01 -0.75 13.07
N SER A 394 -10.74 -1.64 12.42
CA SER A 394 -11.86 -2.34 13.03
C SER A 394 -12.20 -3.65 12.32
N ASP A 395 -12.52 -4.67 13.13
CA ASP A 395 -13.04 -5.97 12.72
C ASP A 395 -14.54 -6.14 12.99
N SER A 396 -15.25 -5.05 13.37
CA SER A 396 -16.68 -5.07 13.71
C SER A 396 -17.58 -5.38 12.51
N GLN A 397 -18.78 -5.88 12.77
CA GLN A 397 -19.80 -6.09 11.74
C GLN A 397 -20.16 -4.78 11.01
N GLU A 398 -20.21 -3.66 11.72
CA GLU A 398 -20.47 -2.36 11.14
C GLU A 398 -19.39 -2.01 10.08
N ARG A 399 -18.11 -2.23 10.41
CA ARG A 399 -17.02 -2.00 9.48
C ARG A 399 -17.06 -2.94 8.27
N PHE A 400 -17.46 -4.20 8.43
CA PHE A 400 -17.66 -5.10 7.28
C PHE A 400 -18.84 -4.70 6.40
N ARG A 401 -19.91 -4.10 6.95
CA ARG A 401 -20.96 -3.48 6.14
C ARG A 401 -20.45 -2.29 5.33
N TRP A 402 -19.59 -1.49 5.92
CA TRP A 402 -18.89 -0.42 5.22
C TRP A 402 -17.99 -0.96 4.09
N TYR A 403 -17.22 -2.05 4.34
CA TYR A 403 -16.43 -2.70 3.28
C TYR A 403 -17.33 -3.18 2.13
N ASP A 404 -18.49 -3.78 2.41
CA ASP A 404 -19.44 -4.19 1.36
C ASP A 404 -19.93 -3.01 0.52
N ASP A 405 -20.15 -1.86 1.13
CA ASP A 405 -20.62 -0.64 0.47
C ASP A 405 -19.53 0.00 -0.38
N ILE A 406 -18.34 0.24 0.19
CA ILE A 406 -17.23 0.88 -0.54
C ILE A 406 -16.76 0.02 -1.72
N LEU A 407 -16.73 -1.31 -1.55
CA LEU A 407 -16.34 -2.23 -2.63
C LEU A 407 -17.35 -2.23 -3.78
N ARG A 408 -18.65 -2.11 -3.46
CA ARG A 408 -19.69 -1.96 -4.47
C ARG A 408 -19.56 -0.63 -5.23
N ASP A 409 -19.33 0.44 -4.48
CA ASP A 409 -19.31 1.79 -5.04
C ASP A 409 -18.01 2.04 -5.86
N THR A 410 -16.84 1.61 -5.37
CA THR A 410 -15.57 1.68 -6.13
C THR A 410 -15.62 0.84 -7.41
N ALA A 411 -16.24 -0.35 -7.35
CA ALA A 411 -16.43 -1.19 -8.54
C ALA A 411 -17.29 -0.51 -9.61
N ARG A 412 -18.39 0.18 -9.21
CA ARG A 412 -19.25 0.94 -10.14
C ARG A 412 -18.48 2.03 -10.87
N HIS A 413 -17.54 2.67 -10.18
CA HIS A 413 -16.69 3.73 -10.73
C HIS A 413 -15.44 3.19 -11.41
N ARG A 414 -15.21 1.86 -11.42
CA ARG A 414 -13.99 1.22 -11.94
C ARG A 414 -12.73 1.84 -11.32
N LEU A 415 -12.70 1.92 -10.00
CA LEU A 415 -11.57 2.34 -9.20
C LEU A 415 -10.95 1.10 -8.55
N LEU A 416 -9.65 0.92 -8.71
CA LEU A 416 -8.87 -0.11 -8.03
C LEU A 416 -8.73 0.26 -6.56
N VAL A 417 -8.54 -0.74 -5.69
CA VAL A 417 -8.50 -0.51 -4.23
C VAL A 417 -7.27 -1.16 -3.62
N ASN A 418 -6.61 -0.40 -2.76
CA ASN A 418 -5.63 -0.81 -1.78
C ASN A 418 -6.14 -0.40 -0.40
N PHE A 419 -6.17 -1.30 0.59
CA PHE A 419 -6.58 -0.99 1.95
C PHE A 419 -5.40 -0.99 2.91
N HIS A 420 -5.24 0.07 3.70
CA HIS A 420 -4.27 0.23 4.79
C HIS A 420 -4.98 0.44 6.11
N GLY A 421 -4.30 0.25 7.27
CA GLY A 421 -4.97 0.23 8.56
C GLY A 421 -6.18 -0.73 8.54
N ALA A 422 -6.04 -1.89 7.94
CA ALA A 422 -7.14 -2.72 7.45
C ALA A 422 -7.15 -4.12 8.06
N THR A 423 -8.29 -4.81 7.90
CA THR A 423 -8.40 -6.24 8.19
C THR A 423 -7.64 -7.11 7.17
N LEU A 424 -7.47 -8.40 7.46
CA LEU A 424 -6.90 -9.40 6.54
C LEU A 424 -7.77 -9.61 5.28
N PRO A 425 -7.21 -10.13 4.18
CA PRO A 425 -7.94 -10.36 2.92
C PRO A 425 -9.17 -11.26 3.02
N LYS A 426 -9.12 -12.33 3.80
CA LYS A 426 -10.26 -13.26 4.05
C LYS A 426 -11.00 -13.72 2.78
N GLY A 427 -10.30 -13.76 1.63
CA GLY A 427 -10.85 -14.16 0.34
C GLY A 427 -11.57 -13.05 -0.43
N VAL A 428 -11.52 -11.78 0.03
CA VAL A 428 -12.20 -10.64 -0.61
C VAL A 428 -11.81 -10.46 -2.07
N GLN A 429 -10.57 -10.74 -2.44
CA GLN A 429 -10.05 -10.56 -3.80
C GLN A 429 -10.70 -11.48 -4.84
N ARG A 430 -11.24 -12.63 -4.42
CA ARG A 430 -12.06 -13.47 -5.30
C ARG A 430 -13.43 -12.85 -5.55
N THR A 431 -14.07 -12.34 -4.52
CA THR A 431 -15.42 -11.75 -4.58
C THR A 431 -15.39 -10.38 -5.24
N TRP A 432 -14.36 -9.61 -4.97
CA TRP A 432 -14.12 -8.27 -5.47
C TRP A 432 -12.73 -8.15 -6.13
N PRO A 433 -12.58 -8.61 -7.38
CA PRO A 433 -11.28 -8.69 -8.07
C PRO A 433 -10.54 -7.37 -8.25
N HIS A 434 -11.16 -6.22 -8.01
CA HIS A 434 -10.53 -4.90 -8.08
C HIS A 434 -9.82 -4.48 -6.78
N VAL A 435 -9.91 -5.30 -5.73
CA VAL A 435 -9.05 -5.17 -4.55
C VAL A 435 -7.69 -5.76 -4.90
N MET A 436 -6.70 -4.88 -5.04
CA MET A 436 -5.36 -5.26 -5.49
C MET A 436 -4.52 -5.82 -4.36
N THR A 437 -4.60 -5.18 -3.20
CA THR A 437 -3.80 -5.56 -2.03
C THR A 437 -4.42 -4.99 -0.76
N LEU A 438 -3.97 -5.51 0.39
CA LEU A 438 -4.28 -4.99 1.73
C LEU A 438 -2.98 -4.99 2.54
N GLU A 439 -2.82 -4.02 3.43
CA GLU A 439 -1.68 -3.99 4.35
C GLU A 439 -1.80 -5.09 5.41
N ALA A 440 -2.43 -4.83 6.53
CA ALA A 440 -2.59 -5.77 7.65
C ALA A 440 -1.28 -6.48 8.02
N VAL A 441 -0.17 -5.74 8.10
CA VAL A 441 1.19 -6.25 8.33
C VAL A 441 2.05 -5.16 8.99
N TYR A 442 3.01 -5.55 9.84
CA TYR A 442 4.09 -4.66 10.25
C TYR A 442 5.03 -4.48 9.05
N GLY A 443 4.78 -3.45 8.24
CA GLY A 443 5.42 -3.17 6.96
C GLY A 443 6.66 -2.29 7.05
N ALA A 444 7.22 -1.91 5.89
CA ALA A 444 8.42 -1.06 5.82
C ALA A 444 8.17 0.37 6.34
N GLU A 445 6.92 0.85 6.35
CA GLU A 445 6.53 2.15 6.93
C GLU A 445 6.83 2.25 8.43
N GLN A 446 6.83 1.12 9.13
CA GLN A 446 7.09 1.05 10.57
C GLN A 446 8.59 1.17 10.91
N GLY A 447 9.47 1.29 9.92
CA GLY A 447 10.91 1.42 10.09
C GLY A 447 11.62 0.07 10.13
N ALA A 448 12.41 -0.22 11.17
CA ALA A 448 13.27 -1.40 11.26
C ALA A 448 12.45 -2.70 11.40
N VAL A 449 12.12 -3.35 10.30
CA VAL A 449 11.54 -4.71 10.31
C VAL A 449 12.68 -5.73 10.46
N PRO A 450 12.71 -6.54 11.54
CA PRO A 450 13.77 -7.55 11.72
C PRO A 450 13.77 -8.57 10.58
N ALA A 451 14.95 -9.04 10.15
CA ALA A 451 15.07 -10.09 9.12
C ALA A 451 14.27 -11.36 9.46
N THR A 452 14.17 -11.72 10.75
CA THR A 452 13.33 -12.83 11.23
C THR A 452 11.83 -12.56 11.02
N GLY A 453 11.40 -11.30 11.14
CA GLY A 453 10.04 -10.89 10.82
C GLY A 453 9.75 -11.03 9.33
N LEU A 454 10.63 -10.50 8.47
CA LEU A 454 10.53 -10.63 7.01
C LEU A 454 10.41 -12.08 6.55
N THR A 455 11.24 -12.97 7.11
CA THR A 455 11.25 -14.39 6.75
C THR A 455 10.10 -15.21 7.36
N ALA A 456 9.29 -14.64 8.26
CA ALA A 456 8.08 -15.26 8.78
C ALA A 456 6.83 -14.95 7.92
N LEU A 457 6.78 -13.77 7.29
CA LEU A 457 5.60 -13.26 6.56
C LEU A 457 5.15 -14.15 5.38
N PRO A 458 6.01 -14.77 4.56
CA PRO A 458 5.59 -15.64 3.47
C PRO A 458 4.77 -16.85 3.92
N TYR A 459 4.99 -17.30 5.15
CA TYR A 459 4.38 -18.47 5.76
C TYR A 459 3.15 -18.14 6.64
N THR A 460 2.95 -16.87 6.90
CA THR A 460 1.88 -16.35 7.76
C THR A 460 1.01 -15.36 6.97
N ARG A 461 1.19 -14.04 7.16
CA ARG A 461 0.35 -13.00 6.58
C ARG A 461 0.19 -13.11 5.05
N ASN A 462 1.27 -13.29 4.31
CA ASN A 462 1.22 -13.36 2.84
C ASN A 462 0.71 -14.72 2.32
N ALA A 463 0.66 -15.75 3.17
CA ALA A 463 0.07 -17.04 2.80
C ALA A 463 -1.46 -16.97 2.60
N VAL A 464 -2.16 -15.98 3.18
CA VAL A 464 -3.62 -15.85 3.15
C VAL A 464 -4.15 -14.81 2.16
N GLY A 465 -3.30 -14.15 1.39
CA GLY A 465 -3.68 -13.20 0.33
C GLY A 465 -2.66 -12.09 0.14
N SER A 466 -2.88 -11.26 -0.88
CA SER A 466 -1.99 -10.17 -1.27
C SER A 466 -1.70 -9.24 -0.09
N MET A 467 -0.43 -8.80 -0.01
CA MET A 467 0.09 -8.04 1.12
C MET A 467 0.85 -6.81 0.62
N ASP A 468 0.43 -5.63 1.03
CA ASP A 468 1.16 -4.40 0.79
C ASP A 468 2.18 -4.16 1.91
N TYR A 469 3.39 -4.64 1.68
CA TYR A 469 4.52 -4.48 2.60
C TYR A 469 5.27 -3.17 2.39
N THR A 470 5.08 -2.50 1.25
CA THR A 470 5.79 -1.28 0.81
C THR A 470 7.32 -1.41 0.76
N PRO A 471 7.88 -2.41 0.02
CA PRO A 471 9.32 -2.64 -0.02
C PRO A 471 10.09 -1.53 -0.76
N MET A 472 11.44 -1.63 -0.74
CA MET A 472 12.40 -0.73 -1.43
C MET A 472 12.62 0.62 -0.73
N GLY A 473 12.36 0.73 0.57
CA GLY A 473 12.60 1.96 1.34
C GLY A 473 14.08 2.21 1.64
N PHE A 474 14.93 2.36 0.62
CA PHE A 474 16.39 2.48 0.75
C PHE A 474 16.87 3.73 1.46
N GLN A 475 16.14 4.83 1.35
CA GLN A 475 16.42 6.09 2.04
C GLN A 475 16.06 6.04 3.53
N PHE A 476 15.26 5.07 3.94
CA PHE A 476 14.92 4.83 5.33
C PHE A 476 16.09 4.10 6.01
N GLY A 477 16.94 4.81 6.74
CA GLY A 477 18.20 4.31 7.30
C GLY A 477 18.13 3.17 8.33
N THR A 478 16.93 2.61 8.56
CA THR A 478 16.64 1.58 9.58
C THR A 478 16.50 0.17 8.99
N ARG A 479 16.76 -0.03 7.71
CA ARG A 479 16.63 -1.33 7.05
C ARG A 479 17.61 -2.36 7.65
N THR A 480 17.12 -3.58 7.93
CA THR A 480 17.89 -4.65 8.61
C THR A 480 18.44 -5.70 7.65
N VAL A 481 18.14 -5.60 6.35
CA VAL A 481 18.54 -6.58 5.33
C VAL A 481 19.32 -5.93 4.19
N SER A 482 20.06 -6.75 3.42
CA SER A 482 20.84 -6.28 2.27
C SER A 482 19.97 -5.76 1.11
N ASP A 483 20.58 -5.03 0.16
CA ASP A 483 19.92 -4.60 -1.06
C ASP A 483 19.38 -5.76 -1.91
N ALA A 484 20.10 -6.89 -1.94
CA ALA A 484 19.64 -8.07 -2.67
C ALA A 484 18.48 -8.78 -1.96
N ALA A 485 18.46 -8.79 -0.63
CA ALA A 485 17.33 -9.31 0.14
C ALA A 485 16.09 -8.41 -0.05
N GLU A 486 16.27 -7.09 -0.02
CA GLU A 486 15.18 -6.14 -0.28
C GLU A 486 14.61 -6.33 -1.70
N LEU A 487 15.49 -6.47 -2.72
CA LEU A 487 15.07 -6.78 -4.09
C LEU A 487 14.27 -8.07 -4.18
N ALA A 488 14.67 -9.10 -3.42
CA ALA A 488 13.99 -10.40 -3.40
C ALA A 488 12.55 -10.31 -2.92
N LEU A 489 12.20 -9.31 -2.08
CA LEU A 489 10.83 -9.11 -1.61
C LEU A 489 9.85 -8.89 -2.76
N SER A 490 10.28 -8.33 -3.89
CA SER A 490 9.46 -8.19 -5.11
C SER A 490 8.98 -9.51 -5.70
N VAL A 491 9.61 -10.63 -5.32
CA VAL A 491 9.23 -12.00 -5.73
C VAL A 491 8.67 -12.78 -4.54
N VAL A 492 9.29 -12.67 -3.36
CA VAL A 492 8.91 -13.42 -2.15
C VAL A 492 7.52 -13.01 -1.67
N PHE A 493 7.22 -11.71 -1.64
CA PHE A 493 5.90 -11.19 -1.28
C PHE A 493 4.99 -11.09 -2.50
N GLU A 494 3.80 -11.65 -2.38
CA GLU A 494 2.77 -11.54 -3.40
C GLU A 494 1.89 -10.33 -3.09
N SER A 495 1.73 -9.47 -4.09
CA SER A 495 0.84 -8.31 -4.03
C SER A 495 0.38 -7.92 -5.43
N GLY A 496 -0.89 -7.65 -5.61
CA GLY A 496 -1.44 -7.17 -6.89
C GLY A 496 -1.01 -5.74 -7.23
N PHE A 497 -0.86 -4.89 -6.21
CA PHE A 497 -0.07 -3.66 -6.26
C PHE A 497 1.20 -3.86 -5.44
N GLN A 498 2.34 -3.67 -6.07
CA GLN A 498 3.62 -3.57 -5.37
C GLN A 498 3.98 -2.09 -5.27
N ASN A 499 3.73 -1.49 -4.11
CA ASN A 499 4.09 -0.11 -3.82
C ASN A 499 5.57 -0.06 -3.45
N PHE A 500 6.39 0.46 -4.36
CA PHE A 500 7.83 0.60 -4.18
C PHE A 500 8.16 1.96 -3.57
N ALA A 501 8.71 1.95 -2.37
CA ALA A 501 8.88 3.10 -1.50
C ALA A 501 10.20 3.86 -1.70
N GLY A 502 11.03 3.48 -2.69
CA GLY A 502 12.34 4.08 -2.92
C GLY A 502 12.25 5.49 -3.51
N SER A 503 13.16 6.36 -3.09
CA SER A 503 13.35 7.66 -3.74
C SER A 503 13.87 7.52 -5.17
N VAL A 504 13.70 8.55 -6.00
CA VAL A 504 14.25 8.58 -7.36
C VAL A 504 15.76 8.35 -7.36
N ALA A 505 16.48 8.95 -6.40
CA ALA A 505 17.93 8.79 -6.24
C ALA A 505 18.31 7.34 -5.89
N ALA A 506 17.55 6.70 -5.01
CA ALA A 506 17.80 5.34 -4.55
C ALA A 506 17.80 4.30 -5.69
N TYR A 507 16.92 4.44 -6.67
CA TYR A 507 16.89 3.56 -7.85
C TYR A 507 18.07 3.85 -8.80
N ARG A 508 18.43 5.12 -8.99
CA ARG A 508 19.56 5.55 -9.83
C ARG A 508 20.89 5.03 -9.30
N GLU A 509 21.06 5.00 -7.98
CA GLU A 509 22.24 4.44 -7.33
C GLU A 509 22.33 2.91 -7.45
N ARG A 510 21.21 2.23 -7.78
CA ARG A 510 21.06 0.77 -7.82
C ARG A 510 20.58 0.27 -9.19
N PRO A 511 21.33 0.44 -10.28
CA PRO A 511 20.85 0.16 -11.64
C PRO A 511 20.49 -1.31 -11.87
N GLU A 512 21.18 -2.27 -11.24
CA GLU A 512 20.86 -3.70 -11.37
C GLU A 512 19.55 -4.06 -10.67
N LEU A 513 19.22 -3.38 -9.57
CA LEU A 513 17.96 -3.50 -8.87
C LEU A 513 16.82 -2.92 -9.73
N ALA A 514 16.97 -1.68 -10.19
CA ALA A 514 15.98 -1.01 -11.03
C ALA A 514 15.66 -1.84 -12.30
N ARG A 515 16.70 -2.36 -12.97
CA ARG A 515 16.59 -3.25 -14.13
C ARG A 515 15.80 -4.53 -13.82
N PHE A 516 15.99 -5.16 -12.65
CA PHE A 516 15.21 -6.34 -12.26
C PHE A 516 13.75 -5.96 -11.99
N LEU A 517 13.49 -4.84 -11.28
CA LEU A 517 12.15 -4.36 -10.98
C LEU A 517 11.34 -4.01 -12.24
N GLU A 518 11.98 -3.64 -13.34
CA GLU A 518 11.30 -3.48 -14.63
C GLU A 518 10.71 -4.80 -15.14
N GLN A 519 11.39 -5.93 -14.86
CA GLN A 519 11.09 -7.23 -15.43
C GLN A 519 10.14 -8.08 -14.58
N VAL A 520 10.16 -7.91 -13.25
CA VAL A 520 9.33 -8.70 -12.33
C VAL A 520 7.84 -8.33 -12.50
N PRO A 521 6.94 -9.33 -12.63
CA PRO A 521 5.51 -9.09 -12.65
C PRO A 521 4.94 -9.02 -11.22
N THR A 522 3.69 -8.58 -11.08
CA THR A 522 2.95 -8.56 -9.81
C THR A 522 1.91 -9.68 -9.68
N VAL A 523 1.77 -10.52 -10.71
CA VAL A 523 0.82 -11.64 -10.73
C VAL A 523 1.46 -12.92 -11.24
N TRP A 524 0.97 -14.07 -10.79
CA TRP A 524 1.66 -15.32 -10.95
C TRP A 524 0.74 -16.44 -11.47
N ASP A 525 1.22 -17.18 -12.47
CA ASP A 525 0.54 -18.38 -12.96
C ASP A 525 0.78 -19.58 -12.03
N GLU A 526 1.91 -19.59 -11.34
CA GLU A 526 2.35 -20.69 -10.46
C GLU A 526 3.33 -20.15 -9.42
N THR A 527 3.22 -20.66 -8.19
CA THR A 527 4.13 -20.36 -7.08
C THR A 527 4.67 -21.68 -6.53
N ARG A 528 5.98 -21.75 -6.24
CA ARG A 528 6.68 -22.86 -5.61
C ARG A 528 7.55 -22.35 -4.47
N LEU A 529 7.38 -22.92 -3.28
CA LEU A 529 8.37 -22.81 -2.21
C LEU A 529 9.48 -23.83 -2.48
N LEU A 530 10.71 -23.37 -2.65
CA LEU A 530 11.87 -24.24 -2.94
C LEU A 530 12.58 -24.65 -1.65
N SER A 531 12.72 -23.75 -0.70
CA SER A 531 13.35 -23.98 0.60
C SER A 531 12.94 -22.91 1.59
N GLY A 532 13.13 -23.16 2.87
CA GLY A 532 12.99 -22.16 3.92
C GLY A 532 12.33 -22.66 5.19
N ARG A 533 12.29 -21.78 6.19
CA ARG A 533 11.63 -21.96 7.48
C ARG A 533 11.16 -20.61 8.02
N PRO A 534 9.99 -20.55 8.67
CA PRO A 534 9.48 -19.31 9.23
C PRO A 534 10.45 -18.71 10.27
N GLY A 535 10.83 -17.45 10.06
CA GLY A 535 11.79 -16.74 10.89
C GLY A 535 13.27 -17.01 10.58
N GLU A 536 13.57 -17.87 9.58
CA GLU A 536 14.94 -18.20 9.19
C GLU A 536 15.22 -17.81 7.73
N SER A 537 14.41 -18.31 6.80
CA SER A 537 14.59 -18.05 5.37
C SER A 537 13.34 -18.36 4.56
N ALA A 538 13.28 -17.84 3.33
CA ALA A 538 12.24 -18.16 2.35
C ALA A 538 12.78 -18.02 0.93
N THR A 539 12.72 -19.09 0.13
CA THR A 539 13.16 -19.12 -1.26
C THR A 539 12.03 -19.62 -2.16
N PHE A 540 11.62 -18.77 -3.10
CA PHE A 540 10.51 -19.01 -4.01
C PHE A 540 10.96 -19.06 -5.47
N ALA A 541 10.26 -19.89 -6.25
CA ALA A 541 10.16 -19.76 -7.69
C ALA A 541 8.71 -19.46 -8.08
N ARG A 542 8.49 -18.38 -8.84
CA ARG A 542 7.17 -17.98 -9.32
C ARG A 542 7.18 -17.87 -10.84
N ARG A 543 6.15 -18.39 -11.50
CA ARG A 543 6.04 -18.35 -12.96
C ARG A 543 5.05 -17.31 -13.43
N HIS A 544 5.46 -16.56 -14.45
CA HIS A 544 4.58 -15.70 -15.22
C HIS A 544 4.83 -15.91 -16.72
N GLY A 545 3.82 -16.41 -17.41
CA GLY A 545 3.96 -16.80 -18.82
C GLY A 545 5.00 -17.91 -19.00
N ASP A 546 6.03 -17.62 -19.77
CA ASP A 546 7.13 -18.54 -20.11
C ASP A 546 8.40 -18.33 -19.27
N ARG A 547 8.39 -17.36 -18.31
CA ARG A 547 9.52 -17.06 -17.41
C ARG A 547 9.22 -17.49 -15.98
N TRP A 548 10.28 -17.86 -15.28
CA TRP A 548 10.30 -18.03 -13.85
C TRP A 548 11.07 -16.89 -13.19
N PHE A 549 10.65 -16.52 -12.02
CA PHE A 549 11.31 -15.54 -11.16
C PHE A 549 11.66 -16.18 -9.84
N LEU A 550 12.88 -15.94 -9.38
CA LEU A 550 13.40 -16.42 -8.12
C LEU A 550 13.49 -15.28 -7.13
N GLY A 551 13.18 -15.56 -5.86
CA GLY A 551 13.43 -14.65 -4.75
C GLY A 551 13.83 -15.47 -3.53
N GLY A 552 14.93 -15.10 -2.90
CA GLY A 552 15.43 -15.72 -1.67
C GLY A 552 15.80 -14.67 -0.64
N VAL A 553 15.28 -14.79 0.59
CA VAL A 553 15.60 -13.94 1.74
C VAL A 553 16.04 -14.80 2.91
N HIS A 554 16.99 -14.32 3.71
CA HIS A 554 17.55 -15.07 4.82
C HIS A 554 17.81 -14.18 6.05
N ALA A 555 17.42 -14.68 7.22
CA ALA A 555 17.68 -14.03 8.50
C ALA A 555 18.79 -14.80 9.22
N GLY A 556 20.04 -14.37 9.07
CA GLY A 556 21.17 -15.03 9.71
C GLY A 556 22.49 -14.68 9.06
N GLU A 557 23.55 -15.41 9.43
CA GLU A 557 24.92 -15.17 8.97
C GLU A 557 25.06 -15.34 7.44
N ALA A 558 26.11 -14.74 6.87
CA ALA A 558 26.50 -14.92 5.49
C ALA A 558 26.72 -16.40 5.14
N GLY A 559 26.42 -16.78 3.90
CA GLY A 559 26.53 -18.17 3.47
C GLY A 559 26.20 -18.38 2.01
N THR A 560 25.89 -19.61 1.64
CA THR A 560 25.49 -19.98 0.28
C THR A 560 24.14 -20.70 0.34
N GLU A 561 23.20 -20.25 -0.49
CA GLU A 561 21.90 -20.90 -0.68
C GLU A 561 21.97 -21.83 -1.88
N ARG A 562 21.51 -23.07 -1.69
CA ARG A 562 21.39 -24.04 -2.76
C ARG A 562 19.95 -24.06 -3.29
N VAL A 563 19.75 -23.56 -4.50
CA VAL A 563 18.43 -23.42 -5.14
C VAL A 563 18.21 -24.57 -6.14
N PRO A 564 17.36 -25.57 -5.85
CA PRO A 564 17.04 -26.66 -6.77
C PRO A 564 16.25 -26.12 -7.97
N LEU A 565 16.47 -26.69 -9.17
CA LEU A 565 15.83 -26.26 -10.42
C LEU A 565 14.90 -27.34 -11.01
N ASP A 566 14.48 -28.33 -10.24
CA ASP A 566 13.63 -29.44 -10.67
C ASP A 566 12.22 -29.03 -11.11
N PHE A 567 11.76 -27.83 -10.73
CA PHE A 567 10.52 -27.23 -11.20
C PHE A 567 10.57 -26.80 -12.68
N LEU A 568 11.76 -26.68 -13.27
CA LEU A 568 11.91 -26.33 -14.69
C LEU A 568 11.47 -27.48 -15.61
N GLY A 569 10.90 -27.14 -16.74
CA GLY A 569 10.64 -28.10 -17.81
C GLY A 569 11.93 -28.62 -18.46
N GLY A 570 11.82 -29.67 -19.29
CA GLY A 570 12.98 -30.22 -20.02
C GLY A 570 13.70 -29.19 -20.90
N GLY A 571 14.98 -29.47 -21.26
CA GLY A 571 15.82 -28.57 -22.07
C GLY A 571 16.73 -27.68 -21.24
N ARG A 572 17.38 -26.74 -21.94
CA ARG A 572 18.30 -25.75 -21.32
C ARG A 572 17.57 -24.42 -21.03
N TRP A 573 18.00 -23.79 -19.97
CA TRP A 573 17.47 -22.51 -19.51
C TRP A 573 18.61 -21.53 -19.24
N LEU A 574 18.39 -20.26 -19.44
CA LEU A 574 19.24 -19.17 -18.97
C LEU A 574 18.70 -18.70 -17.64
N ALA A 575 19.51 -18.71 -16.59
CA ALA A 575 19.21 -18.15 -15.28
C ALA A 575 20.09 -16.91 -15.08
N GLU A 576 19.48 -15.78 -14.77
CA GLU A 576 20.14 -14.55 -14.34
C GLU A 576 19.78 -14.30 -12.89
N VAL A 577 20.80 -14.15 -12.03
CA VAL A 577 20.65 -13.96 -10.59
C VAL A 577 21.32 -12.66 -10.20
N VAL A 578 20.60 -11.81 -9.47
CA VAL A 578 21.10 -10.59 -8.83
C VAL A 578 21.22 -10.88 -7.33
N ARG A 579 22.41 -10.77 -6.80
CA ARG A 579 22.75 -11.09 -5.42
C ARG A 579 23.65 -10.04 -4.80
N ASP A 580 23.90 -10.18 -3.50
CA ASP A 580 24.88 -9.37 -2.79
C ASP A 580 26.28 -9.58 -3.39
N GLY A 581 26.95 -8.48 -3.69
CA GLY A 581 28.34 -8.42 -4.11
C GLY A 581 29.28 -8.02 -2.97
N GLU A 582 30.58 -8.08 -3.22
CA GLU A 582 31.58 -7.57 -2.29
C GLU A 582 31.38 -6.06 -2.06
N GLY A 583 31.45 -5.61 -0.81
CA GLY A 583 31.31 -4.20 -0.44
C GLY A 583 29.87 -3.65 -0.43
N GLY A 584 28.84 -4.54 -0.45
CA GLY A 584 27.43 -4.13 -0.30
C GLY A 584 26.70 -3.76 -1.60
N GLY A 585 27.38 -3.83 -2.75
CA GLY A 585 26.76 -3.62 -4.05
C GLY A 585 26.03 -4.86 -4.57
N LEU A 586 25.29 -4.71 -5.68
CA LEU A 586 24.60 -5.80 -6.35
C LEU A 586 25.45 -6.37 -7.50
N LEU A 587 25.47 -7.70 -7.61
CA LEU A 587 26.15 -8.43 -8.67
C LEU A 587 25.16 -9.30 -9.46
N ARG A 588 25.16 -9.15 -10.80
CA ARG A 588 24.37 -10.02 -11.69
C ARG A 588 25.23 -11.13 -12.26
N GLU A 589 24.78 -12.36 -12.09
CA GLU A 589 25.41 -13.58 -12.62
C GLU A 589 24.50 -14.28 -13.62
N ARG A 590 25.09 -15.04 -14.55
CA ARG A 590 24.37 -15.77 -15.61
C ARG A 590 24.83 -17.21 -15.67
N HIS A 591 23.87 -18.12 -15.74
CA HIS A 591 24.12 -19.56 -15.78
C HIS A 591 23.23 -20.22 -16.83
N VAL A 592 23.80 -21.11 -17.61
CA VAL A 592 23.01 -22.00 -18.49
C VAL A 592 22.79 -23.31 -17.78
N VAL A 593 21.52 -23.58 -17.43
CA VAL A 593 21.13 -24.67 -16.52
C VAL A 593 20.07 -25.56 -17.11
N THR A 594 19.84 -26.71 -16.45
CA THR A 594 18.79 -27.67 -16.71
C THR A 594 18.00 -27.95 -15.42
N ARG A 595 16.88 -28.65 -15.51
CA ARG A 595 16.10 -29.10 -14.33
C ARG A 595 16.85 -30.07 -13.38
N ARG A 596 18.04 -30.54 -13.74
CA ARG A 596 18.85 -31.44 -12.89
C ARG A 596 19.90 -30.71 -12.09
N ASP A 597 20.08 -29.45 -12.39
CA ASP A 597 21.09 -28.61 -11.74
C ASP A 597 20.48 -27.90 -10.50
N ALA A 598 21.36 -27.34 -9.70
CA ALA A 598 21.02 -26.38 -8.65
C ALA A 598 21.92 -25.15 -8.82
N LEU A 599 21.42 -23.98 -8.44
CA LEU A 599 22.24 -22.79 -8.32
C LEU A 599 22.82 -22.73 -6.90
N GLU A 600 24.10 -22.42 -6.80
CA GLU A 600 24.76 -22.11 -5.53
C GLU A 600 24.90 -20.58 -5.47
N VAL A 601 24.08 -19.92 -4.65
CA VAL A 601 23.99 -18.45 -4.59
C VAL A 601 24.62 -17.96 -3.29
N PRO A 602 25.79 -17.31 -3.32
CA PRO A 602 26.36 -16.63 -2.17
C PRO A 602 25.45 -15.48 -1.71
N ARG A 603 25.34 -15.26 -0.41
CA ARG A 603 24.56 -14.22 0.23
C ARG A 603 25.29 -13.60 1.41
N ALA A 604 25.06 -12.33 1.66
CA ALA A 604 25.54 -11.61 2.84
C ALA A 604 24.82 -12.05 4.14
N GLU A 605 25.24 -11.54 5.27
CA GLU A 605 24.45 -11.57 6.50
C GLU A 605 23.13 -10.83 6.27
N HIS A 606 22.01 -11.43 6.71
CA HIS A 606 20.67 -10.96 6.40
C HIS A 606 20.46 -10.64 4.91
N GLY A 607 21.12 -11.40 4.07
CA GLY A 607 21.20 -11.21 2.63
C GLY A 607 20.13 -11.97 1.87
N GLY A 608 20.19 -11.83 0.54
CA GLY A 608 19.25 -12.48 -0.34
C GLY A 608 19.67 -12.48 -1.80
N PHE A 609 18.74 -12.84 -2.66
CA PHE A 609 18.91 -12.75 -4.12
C PHE A 609 17.55 -12.70 -4.81
N ALA A 610 17.53 -12.08 -5.99
CA ALA A 610 16.45 -12.18 -6.95
C ALA A 610 16.97 -12.69 -8.28
N GLY A 611 16.12 -13.33 -9.08
CA GLY A 611 16.55 -13.85 -10.37
C GLY A 611 15.40 -14.04 -11.34
N GLN A 612 15.74 -14.18 -12.61
CA GLN A 612 14.81 -14.57 -13.66
C GLN A 612 15.38 -15.73 -14.49
N ILE A 613 14.50 -16.62 -14.93
CA ILE A 613 14.88 -17.80 -15.71
C ILE A 613 14.00 -17.87 -16.95
N CYS A 614 14.62 -17.97 -18.12
CA CYS A 614 13.94 -18.07 -19.40
C CYS A 614 14.53 -19.22 -20.26
N ARG A 615 13.82 -19.61 -21.33
CA ARG A 615 14.33 -20.63 -22.27
C ARG A 615 15.64 -20.16 -22.90
N PHE A 616 16.67 -21.00 -22.81
CA PHE A 616 17.93 -20.74 -23.49
C PHE A 616 17.81 -20.96 -24.98
N THR A 617 18.27 -19.97 -25.75
CA THR A 617 18.49 -20.05 -27.20
C THR A 617 19.90 -19.57 -27.50
N PRO A 618 20.63 -20.19 -28.49
CA PRO A 618 21.94 -19.68 -28.88
C PRO A 618 21.90 -18.21 -29.23
N GLY A 619 22.85 -17.44 -28.71
CA GLY A 619 22.93 -15.97 -28.91
C GLY A 619 22.07 -15.16 -27.93
N ARG A 620 21.25 -15.81 -27.10
CA ARG A 620 20.54 -15.10 -26.03
C ARG A 620 21.42 -14.99 -24.80
N ASP A 621 21.69 -13.77 -24.38
CA ASP A 621 22.53 -13.44 -23.23
C ASP A 621 21.76 -12.82 -22.06
N THR A 622 20.46 -12.51 -22.24
CA THR A 622 19.59 -12.01 -21.17
C THR A 622 18.15 -12.54 -21.28
N CYS A 623 17.47 -12.65 -20.13
CA CYS A 623 16.03 -12.91 -20.03
C CYS A 623 15.18 -11.65 -20.10
N ASP A 624 15.78 -10.47 -20.10
CA ASP A 624 15.05 -9.21 -20.14
C ASP A 624 14.18 -9.14 -21.41
N ARG A 625 13.04 -8.52 -21.22
CA ARG A 625 12.13 -8.15 -22.32
C ARG A 625 12.16 -6.65 -22.53
N PRO A 626 11.94 -6.19 -23.75
CA PRO A 626 11.78 -4.75 -23.99
C PRO A 626 10.68 -4.18 -23.08
N VAL A 627 11.00 -3.11 -22.41
CA VAL A 627 10.07 -2.31 -21.59
C VAL A 627 9.82 -1.00 -22.30
N THR A 628 8.58 -0.59 -22.43
CA THR A 628 8.25 0.72 -22.95
C THR A 628 8.56 1.77 -21.90
N ARG A 629 9.50 2.66 -22.19
CA ARG A 629 10.02 3.67 -21.26
C ARG A 629 9.88 5.07 -21.84
N LEU A 630 9.89 6.06 -20.95
CA LEU A 630 10.17 7.46 -21.29
C LEU A 630 11.48 7.90 -20.65
N PRO A 631 12.20 8.83 -21.25
CA PRO A 631 13.39 9.41 -20.63
C PRO A 631 13.07 10.01 -19.27
N LEU A 632 13.84 9.66 -18.24
CA LEU A 632 13.86 10.38 -16.98
C LEU A 632 14.67 11.64 -17.17
N THR A 633 14.05 12.79 -16.96
CA THR A 633 14.67 14.10 -17.20
C THR A 633 14.60 14.97 -15.95
N ALA A 634 15.55 15.89 -15.83
CA ALA A 634 15.54 16.92 -14.80
C ALA A 634 15.65 18.29 -15.48
N LEU A 635 14.87 19.25 -14.98
CA LEU A 635 14.94 20.65 -15.35
C LEU A 635 15.23 21.48 -14.11
N THR A 636 16.32 22.20 -14.10
CA THR A 636 16.72 23.11 -13.03
C THR A 636 16.80 24.53 -13.52
N ALA A 637 16.65 25.48 -12.62
CA ALA A 637 16.86 26.90 -12.86
C ALA A 637 17.71 27.46 -11.72
N ASP A 638 18.70 28.26 -12.04
CA ASP A 638 19.60 28.86 -11.08
C ASP A 638 19.79 30.37 -11.42
N PRO A 639 19.38 31.26 -10.48
CA PRO A 639 18.73 30.96 -9.19
C PRO A 639 17.25 30.56 -9.36
N ALA A 640 16.75 29.74 -8.46
CA ALA A 640 15.32 29.38 -8.40
C ALA A 640 14.46 30.54 -7.82
N ARG A 641 15.10 31.38 -7.01
CA ARG A 641 14.55 32.65 -6.47
C ARG A 641 15.59 33.75 -6.66
N ALA A 642 15.14 34.94 -6.98
CA ALA A 642 15.99 36.10 -7.13
C ALA A 642 15.30 37.37 -6.67
N GLU A 643 16.08 38.42 -6.38
CA GLU A 643 15.58 39.75 -6.08
C GLU A 643 16.14 40.76 -7.10
N ALA A 644 15.31 41.69 -7.52
CA ALA A 644 15.74 42.73 -8.43
C ALA A 644 14.93 44.02 -8.24
N ASP A 645 15.63 45.13 -8.19
CA ASP A 645 15.02 46.47 -8.20
C ASP A 645 14.21 46.74 -9.48
N PRO A 646 13.18 47.63 -9.42
CA PRO A 646 12.53 48.14 -10.63
C PRO A 646 13.52 48.75 -11.61
N GLY A 647 13.55 48.26 -12.85
CA GLY A 647 14.54 48.62 -13.87
C GLY A 647 15.86 47.83 -13.81
N GLY A 648 16.00 46.90 -12.84
CA GLY A 648 17.15 46.01 -12.69
C GLY A 648 17.13 44.81 -13.63
N SER A 649 18.02 43.87 -13.37
CA SER A 649 18.08 42.63 -14.14
C SER A 649 18.54 41.45 -13.32
N VAL A 650 18.07 40.24 -13.70
CA VAL A 650 18.43 38.95 -13.10
C VAL A 650 19.09 38.09 -14.17
N ALA A 651 20.28 37.54 -13.87
CA ALA A 651 20.89 36.48 -14.68
C ALA A 651 20.30 35.14 -14.26
N LEU A 652 19.88 34.32 -15.22
CA LEU A 652 19.21 33.04 -14.98
C LEU A 652 19.80 31.98 -15.93
N THR A 653 20.16 30.83 -15.35
CA THR A 653 20.58 29.67 -16.13
C THR A 653 19.56 28.56 -15.98
N GLY A 654 18.96 28.08 -17.08
CA GLY A 654 18.17 26.88 -17.13
C GLY A 654 19.01 25.69 -17.60
N ARG A 655 18.82 24.52 -17.00
CA ARG A 655 19.53 23.30 -17.40
C ARG A 655 18.57 22.11 -17.48
N PHE A 656 18.44 21.55 -18.69
CA PHE A 656 17.68 20.33 -18.95
C PHE A 656 18.65 19.16 -19.11
N ALA A 657 18.49 18.12 -18.32
CA ALA A 657 19.34 16.92 -18.33
C ALA A 657 18.52 15.67 -18.61
N VAL A 658 19.10 14.70 -19.33
CA VAL A 658 18.56 13.34 -19.51
C VAL A 658 19.29 12.42 -18.55
N GLU A 659 18.60 12.01 -17.47
CA GLU A 659 19.21 11.23 -16.39
C GLU A 659 19.25 9.75 -16.72
N GLU A 660 18.14 9.18 -17.25
CA GLU A 660 18.00 7.75 -17.56
C GLU A 660 17.08 7.53 -18.77
N ALA A 661 17.08 6.31 -19.30
CA ALA A 661 16.16 5.84 -20.35
C ALA A 661 16.06 6.75 -21.58
N GLY A 662 17.14 7.52 -21.90
CA GLY A 662 17.24 8.35 -23.11
C GLY A 662 17.49 7.53 -24.37
N PRO A 663 17.66 8.20 -25.53
CA PRO A 663 17.80 9.64 -25.69
C PRO A 663 16.50 10.43 -25.74
N THR A 664 16.60 11.77 -25.64
CA THR A 664 15.57 12.70 -26.10
C THR A 664 15.90 13.26 -27.47
N ALA A 665 14.90 13.71 -28.22
CA ALA A 665 15.07 14.36 -29.52
C ALA A 665 14.27 15.66 -29.61
N ASP A 666 14.62 16.52 -30.55
CA ASP A 666 13.97 17.82 -30.80
C ASP A 666 13.84 18.65 -29.50
N VAL A 667 14.90 18.69 -28.70
CA VAL A 667 14.91 19.39 -27.41
C VAL A 667 14.93 20.90 -27.64
N ARG A 668 14.04 21.63 -26.97
CA ARG A 668 14.04 23.13 -26.97
C ARG A 668 13.90 23.59 -25.52
N LEU A 669 14.78 24.44 -25.09
CA LEU A 669 14.82 25.09 -23.78
C LEU A 669 14.52 26.58 -23.95
N THR A 670 13.51 27.07 -23.24
CA THR A 670 12.96 28.43 -23.35
C THR A 670 12.71 29.03 -21.97
N LEU A 671 12.62 30.38 -21.93
CA LEU A 671 12.20 31.10 -20.72
C LEU A 671 10.96 31.96 -21.05
N ASP A 672 9.88 31.71 -20.32
CA ASP A 672 8.68 32.55 -20.34
C ASP A 672 8.75 33.57 -19.20
N VAL A 673 8.46 34.84 -19.51
CA VAL A 673 8.48 35.95 -18.55
C VAL A 673 7.13 36.69 -18.55
N PRO A 674 6.78 37.42 -17.49
CA PRO A 674 5.54 38.22 -17.42
C PRO A 674 5.51 39.33 -18.51
N ASP A 675 4.30 39.80 -18.81
CA ASP A 675 4.08 40.87 -19.76
C ASP A 675 4.90 42.14 -19.42
N GLY A 676 5.58 42.70 -20.42
CA GLY A 676 6.39 43.91 -20.27
C GLY A 676 7.83 43.64 -19.79
N TRP A 677 8.14 42.43 -19.34
CA TRP A 677 9.52 42.04 -19.07
C TRP A 677 10.23 41.67 -20.38
N THR A 678 11.54 41.83 -20.43
CA THR A 678 12.35 41.47 -21.63
C THR A 678 13.47 40.51 -21.26
N VAL A 679 13.83 39.66 -22.20
CA VAL A 679 14.86 38.64 -22.03
C VAL A 679 15.96 38.90 -23.05
N ASP A 680 17.20 39.05 -22.58
CA ASP A 680 18.41 38.99 -23.42
C ASP A 680 18.95 37.55 -23.33
N GLY A 681 19.00 36.83 -24.43
CA GLY A 681 19.38 35.42 -24.56
C GLY A 681 18.48 34.72 -25.60
N GLU A 682 18.97 33.67 -26.20
CA GLU A 682 18.23 32.92 -27.22
C GLU A 682 17.74 31.58 -26.68
N ASP A 683 16.67 31.07 -27.27
CA ASP A 683 16.23 29.71 -27.03
C ASP A 683 17.34 28.72 -27.44
N THR A 684 17.60 27.77 -26.56
CA THR A 684 18.61 26.76 -26.81
C THR A 684 17.98 25.46 -27.33
N THR A 685 18.57 24.86 -28.36
CA THR A 685 18.02 23.65 -28.98
C THR A 685 19.08 22.56 -29.16
N ALA A 686 18.64 21.29 -29.10
CA ALA A 686 19.44 20.13 -29.46
C ALA A 686 18.59 19.14 -30.28
N ALA A 687 19.13 18.69 -31.41
CA ALA A 687 18.43 17.69 -32.24
C ALA A 687 18.26 16.34 -31.51
N GLN A 688 19.24 15.99 -30.68
CA GLN A 688 19.21 14.79 -29.81
C GLN A 688 20.08 15.08 -28.59
N LEU A 689 19.62 14.57 -27.42
CA LEU A 689 20.34 14.60 -26.16
C LEU A 689 20.40 13.20 -25.57
N PRO A 690 21.57 12.56 -25.54
CA PRO A 690 21.76 11.22 -24.95
C PRO A 690 21.58 11.20 -23.45
N THR A 691 21.43 10.01 -22.89
CA THR A 691 21.48 9.78 -21.44
C THR A 691 22.82 10.24 -20.86
N GLY A 692 22.78 10.97 -19.75
CA GLY A 692 23.93 11.56 -19.08
C GLY A 692 24.31 12.96 -19.59
N GLU A 693 23.73 13.41 -20.70
CA GLU A 693 24.00 14.73 -21.29
C GLU A 693 22.97 15.78 -20.84
N ALA A 694 23.33 17.04 -20.93
CA ALA A 694 22.48 18.16 -20.57
C ALA A 694 22.58 19.31 -21.58
N LEU A 695 21.47 20.06 -21.69
CA LEU A 695 21.39 21.31 -22.48
C LEU A 695 21.18 22.46 -21.51
N SER A 696 21.99 23.53 -21.63
CA SER A 696 21.85 24.74 -20.80
C SER A 696 21.49 25.94 -21.66
N GLY A 697 20.69 26.86 -21.10
CA GLY A 697 20.36 28.15 -21.66
C GLY A 697 20.61 29.24 -20.63
N ASP A 698 21.26 30.30 -21.03
CA ASP A 698 21.59 31.46 -20.18
C ASP A 698 20.81 32.68 -20.67
N TRP A 699 20.14 33.35 -19.73
CA TRP A 699 19.30 34.51 -19.99
C TRP A 699 19.62 35.64 -19.02
N VAL A 700 19.44 36.87 -19.47
CA VAL A 700 19.39 38.06 -18.62
C VAL A 700 17.96 38.64 -18.70
N VAL A 701 17.22 38.51 -17.65
CA VAL A 701 15.86 39.02 -17.55
C VAL A 701 15.90 40.47 -17.08
N ARG A 702 15.25 41.37 -17.77
CA ARG A 702 15.16 42.80 -17.42
C ARG A 702 13.79 43.08 -16.83
N VAL A 703 13.81 43.61 -15.61
CA VAL A 703 12.62 44.02 -14.85
C VAL A 703 12.19 45.41 -15.32
N PRO A 704 10.92 45.65 -15.68
CA PRO A 704 10.46 47.02 -16.04
C PRO A 704 10.58 48.00 -14.88
N SER A 705 10.92 49.25 -15.15
CA SER A 705 11.02 50.32 -14.13
C SER A 705 9.68 50.68 -13.44
N GLY A 706 8.54 50.35 -14.06
CA GLY A 706 7.20 50.60 -13.52
C GLY A 706 6.52 49.32 -13.02
N VAL A 707 7.27 48.23 -12.74
CA VAL A 707 6.71 47.01 -12.21
C VAL A 707 6.15 47.20 -10.79
N ARG A 708 5.12 46.46 -10.43
CA ARG A 708 4.59 46.48 -9.05
C ARG A 708 5.54 45.73 -8.13
N PRO A 709 5.78 46.23 -6.90
CA PRO A 709 6.48 45.45 -5.89
C PRO A 709 5.79 44.10 -5.61
N GLY A 710 6.54 43.10 -5.17
CA GLY A 710 6.10 41.74 -4.89
C GLY A 710 6.70 40.69 -5.81
N GLY A 711 6.27 39.48 -5.65
CA GLY A 711 6.82 38.35 -6.41
C GLY A 711 6.20 38.20 -7.80
N HIS A 712 7.07 37.87 -8.76
CA HIS A 712 6.71 37.62 -10.16
C HIS A 712 7.24 36.26 -10.61
N ASP A 713 6.35 35.47 -11.22
CA ASP A 713 6.71 34.13 -11.67
C ASP A 713 7.21 34.14 -13.13
N LEU A 714 8.38 33.55 -13.33
CA LEU A 714 8.94 33.20 -14.61
C LEU A 714 8.88 31.67 -14.74
N THR A 715 8.97 31.16 -15.98
CA THR A 715 8.96 29.71 -16.18
C THR A 715 10.05 29.30 -17.16
N VAL A 716 11.03 28.51 -16.69
CA VAL A 716 11.94 27.77 -17.59
C VAL A 716 11.18 26.56 -18.09
N ARG A 717 11.18 26.36 -19.42
CA ARG A 717 10.46 25.26 -20.07
C ARG A 717 11.38 24.47 -20.97
N ALA A 718 11.32 23.13 -20.87
CA ALA A 718 11.92 22.23 -21.83
C ALA A 718 10.84 21.43 -22.55
N GLU A 719 10.89 21.45 -23.89
CA GLU A 719 10.06 20.62 -24.76
C GLU A 719 10.95 19.60 -25.46
N TYR A 720 10.50 18.33 -25.56
CA TYR A 720 11.26 17.25 -26.19
C TYR A 720 10.38 16.13 -26.71
N ARG A 721 10.94 15.22 -27.51
CA ARG A 721 10.32 13.97 -27.94
C ARG A 721 11.09 12.78 -27.39
N ALA A 722 10.40 11.67 -27.17
CA ALA A 722 10.98 10.37 -26.83
C ALA A 722 11.01 9.49 -28.09
N PRO A 723 12.18 9.28 -28.75
CA PRO A 723 12.27 8.50 -30.00
C PRO A 723 11.77 7.07 -29.84
N ASP A 724 12.03 6.44 -28.70
CA ASP A 724 11.62 5.07 -28.39
C ASP A 724 10.12 4.94 -28.09
N ARG A 725 9.41 6.07 -27.99
CA ARG A 725 7.96 6.12 -27.78
C ARG A 725 7.29 7.20 -28.67
N PRO A 726 7.28 7.03 -29.97
CA PRO A 726 6.80 8.06 -30.90
C PRO A 726 5.33 8.48 -30.69
N GLY A 727 4.53 7.65 -30.03
CA GLY A 727 3.13 7.96 -29.68
C GLY A 727 2.95 8.94 -28.51
N SER A 728 4.01 9.29 -27.77
CA SER A 728 3.91 10.25 -26.65
C SER A 728 3.77 11.71 -27.09
N GLY A 729 4.04 12.00 -28.39
CA GLY A 729 4.01 13.37 -28.89
C GLY A 729 5.18 14.22 -28.38
N VAL A 730 4.95 15.52 -28.20
CA VAL A 730 5.88 16.44 -27.54
C VAL A 730 5.63 16.39 -26.04
N LEU A 731 6.64 16.07 -25.28
CA LEU A 731 6.65 16.10 -23.82
C LEU A 731 7.17 17.44 -23.34
N ARG A 732 6.66 17.89 -22.18
CA ARG A 732 7.01 19.18 -21.59
C ARG A 732 7.35 19.00 -20.13
N VAL A 733 8.40 19.70 -19.68
CA VAL A 733 8.76 19.88 -18.26
C VAL A 733 8.94 21.37 -18.02
N GLU A 734 8.48 21.84 -16.86
CA GLU A 734 8.51 23.25 -16.50
C GLU A 734 9.11 23.42 -15.11
N ARG A 735 9.87 24.50 -14.92
CA ARG A 735 10.42 24.90 -13.63
C ARG A 735 10.10 26.37 -13.38
N PRO A 736 9.28 26.69 -12.37
CA PRO A 736 9.03 28.05 -11.97
C PRO A 736 10.30 28.68 -11.37
N VAL A 737 10.46 29.97 -11.60
CA VAL A 737 11.48 30.84 -11.02
C VAL A 737 10.76 32.05 -10.44
N ARG A 738 10.99 32.37 -9.17
CA ARG A 738 10.38 33.49 -8.49
C ARG A 738 11.33 34.68 -8.47
N VAL A 739 10.92 35.82 -9.02
CA VAL A 739 11.65 37.07 -8.92
C VAL A 739 10.86 38.05 -8.04
N PHE A 740 11.44 38.40 -6.90
CA PHE A 740 10.86 39.38 -5.99
C PHE A 740 11.35 40.79 -6.35
N VAL A 741 10.40 41.73 -6.40
CA VAL A 741 10.70 43.15 -6.62
C VAL A 741 10.38 43.90 -5.32
N PRO A 742 11.41 44.41 -4.61
CA PRO A 742 11.18 45.05 -3.32
C PRO A 742 10.40 46.36 -3.43
N GLU A 743 9.71 46.69 -2.38
CA GLU A 743 9.03 48.01 -2.25
C GLU A 743 10.05 49.10 -1.93
N PRO A 744 10.13 50.17 -2.72
CA PRO A 744 11.12 51.25 -2.50
C PRO A 744 10.98 51.89 -1.11
N GLY A 745 12.07 51.96 -0.36
CA GLY A 745 12.11 52.57 0.97
C GLY A 745 11.67 51.64 2.10
N VAL A 746 11.41 50.37 1.85
CA VAL A 746 11.15 49.32 2.83
C VAL A 746 12.40 48.44 2.98
N THR A 747 12.68 48.02 4.21
CA THR A 747 13.68 47.01 4.53
C THR A 747 12.99 45.79 5.14
N TYR A 748 13.25 44.61 4.58
CA TYR A 748 12.71 43.37 5.14
C TYR A 748 13.61 42.83 6.23
N VAL A 749 13.04 42.32 7.31
CA VAL A 749 13.79 41.79 8.44
C VAL A 749 14.63 40.56 8.03
N SER A 750 14.13 39.77 7.07
CA SER A 750 14.86 38.62 6.50
C SER A 750 16.17 39.01 5.78
N ASP A 751 16.32 40.25 5.31
CA ASP A 751 17.51 40.77 4.64
C ASP A 751 18.57 41.32 5.63
N LEU A 752 18.19 41.52 6.89
CA LEU A 752 19.10 42.05 7.90
C LEU A 752 19.95 40.95 8.54
N PRO A 753 21.19 41.25 8.94
CA PRO A 753 21.98 40.29 9.73
C PRO A 753 21.37 40.12 11.12
N PHE A 754 21.18 38.87 11.56
CA PHE A 754 20.76 38.60 12.91
C PHE A 754 21.92 38.84 13.91
N THR A 755 21.63 39.56 14.97
CA THR A 755 22.58 39.74 16.09
C THR A 755 22.63 38.48 16.96
N SER A 756 21.48 37.81 17.08
CA SER A 756 21.35 36.44 17.65
C SER A 756 20.05 35.81 17.13
N GLU A 757 20.07 34.49 17.12
CA GLU A 757 18.90 33.69 16.79
C GLU A 757 18.84 32.44 17.65
N ARG A 758 17.62 32.00 17.93
CA ARG A 758 17.30 30.72 18.56
C ARG A 758 15.98 30.22 18.01
N ASN A 759 15.89 28.96 17.68
CA ASN A 759 14.67 28.33 17.20
C ASN A 759 14.34 27.07 17.97
N GLY A 760 13.10 26.69 18.07
CA GLY A 760 12.65 25.49 18.75
C GLY A 760 12.95 24.22 17.97
N TRP A 761 12.96 24.32 16.63
CA TRP A 761 13.26 23.22 15.71
C TRP A 761 13.91 23.76 14.45
N GLY A 762 15.02 23.15 14.02
CA GLY A 762 15.79 23.61 12.89
C GLY A 762 16.41 25.00 13.06
N PRO A 763 16.95 25.63 12.02
CA PRO A 763 17.31 27.05 11.96
C PRO A 763 16.06 27.94 11.84
N VAL A 764 16.21 29.24 12.05
CA VAL A 764 15.22 30.22 11.60
C VAL A 764 15.38 30.39 10.11
N GLU A 765 14.30 30.16 9.35
CA GLU A 765 14.32 30.28 7.91
C GLU A 765 14.09 31.73 7.44
N ARG A 766 14.77 32.10 6.34
CA ARG A 766 14.62 33.43 5.73
C ARG A 766 13.83 33.28 4.43
N ASP A 767 12.70 34.01 4.33
CA ASP A 767 11.83 33.99 3.16
C ASP A 767 11.23 32.60 2.85
N LEU A 768 11.26 31.71 3.84
CA LEU A 768 10.73 30.36 3.82
C LEU A 768 10.00 30.08 5.15
N SER A 769 9.06 29.13 5.18
CA SER A 769 8.47 28.60 6.41
C SER A 769 9.50 27.82 7.21
N ASN A 770 9.21 27.46 8.45
CA ASN A 770 10.12 26.67 9.24
C ASN A 770 10.32 25.28 8.61
N GLY A 771 11.58 24.95 8.27
CA GLY A 771 11.94 23.66 7.69
C GLY A 771 12.25 22.59 8.75
N GLU A 772 13.01 21.56 8.35
CA GLU A 772 13.37 20.46 9.22
C GLU A 772 14.65 20.76 10.02
N ARG A 773 15.83 20.53 9.43
CA ARG A 773 17.11 20.66 10.16
C ARG A 773 18.20 21.43 9.42
N ASP A 774 18.14 21.44 8.11
CA ASP A 774 19.12 22.10 7.26
C ASP A 774 18.63 23.51 6.90
N PRO A 775 19.51 24.50 6.77
CA PRO A 775 19.11 25.82 6.26
C PRO A 775 18.52 25.72 4.84
N ASP A 776 17.55 26.54 4.54
CA ASP A 776 16.86 26.64 3.25
C ASP A 776 16.04 25.39 2.87
N ASP A 777 15.62 24.57 3.84
CA ASP A 777 14.79 23.39 3.62
C ASP A 777 13.29 23.61 3.87
N GLY A 778 12.88 24.82 4.27
CA GLY A 778 11.48 25.23 4.46
C GLY A 778 10.70 25.37 3.16
N GLY A 779 9.36 25.34 3.28
CA GLY A 779 8.43 25.65 2.20
C GLY A 779 8.23 27.17 1.98
N PRO A 780 7.30 27.58 1.11
CA PRO A 780 6.87 28.98 1.04
C PRO A 780 6.16 29.38 2.34
N LEU A 781 6.40 30.59 2.82
CA LEU A 781 5.61 31.22 3.90
C LEU A 781 4.14 31.31 3.47
N THR A 782 3.21 30.68 4.22
CA THR A 782 1.79 30.62 3.85
C THR A 782 0.87 30.85 5.03
N LEU A 783 0.04 31.89 4.96
CA LEU A 783 -0.98 32.21 5.95
C LEU A 783 -2.34 32.41 5.27
N GLU A 784 -3.38 31.69 5.70
CA GLU A 784 -4.75 31.76 5.15
C GLU A 784 -4.82 31.55 3.62
N GLY A 785 -3.93 30.71 3.05
CA GLY A 785 -3.81 30.47 1.60
C GLY A 785 -3.07 31.58 0.83
N ALA A 786 -2.60 32.63 1.50
CA ALA A 786 -1.75 33.64 0.89
C ALA A 786 -0.26 33.27 0.99
N VAL A 787 0.47 33.36 -0.11
CA VAL A 787 1.92 33.10 -0.16
C VAL A 787 2.66 34.42 -0.02
N TYR A 788 3.68 34.43 0.85
CA TYR A 788 4.54 35.59 1.08
C TYR A 788 5.97 35.30 0.59
N ASP A 789 6.56 36.29 -0.07
CA ASP A 789 7.92 36.17 -0.64
C ASP A 789 9.01 36.58 0.35
N LYS A 790 8.65 37.34 1.40
CA LYS A 790 9.55 37.86 2.41
C LYS A 790 9.02 37.57 3.81
N GLY A 791 9.91 37.27 4.73
CA GLY A 791 9.58 36.99 6.10
C GLY A 791 10.50 36.03 6.80
N LEU A 792 10.09 35.53 7.95
CA LEU A 792 10.83 34.56 8.76
C LEU A 792 9.93 33.41 9.13
N GLY A 793 10.37 32.17 8.85
CA GLY A 793 9.78 30.98 9.41
C GLY A 793 10.53 30.57 10.68
N ALA A 794 9.79 30.33 11.75
CA ALA A 794 10.35 29.98 13.04
C ALA A 794 9.50 28.93 13.75
N HIS A 795 10.05 28.30 14.77
CA HIS A 795 9.36 27.32 15.60
C HIS A 795 9.38 27.76 17.07
N ALA A 796 8.30 27.52 17.82
CA ALA A 796 8.27 27.79 19.24
C ALA A 796 9.25 26.82 20.01
N ALA A 797 10.03 27.30 21.01
CA ALA A 797 10.18 28.71 21.37
C ALA A 797 11.34 29.32 20.58
N GLY A 798 11.01 30.30 19.72
CA GLY A 798 11.95 30.95 18.84
C GLY A 798 12.24 32.42 19.25
N GLU A 799 13.41 32.93 18.87
CA GLU A 799 13.80 34.31 19.07
C GLU A 799 14.78 34.76 17.99
N VAL A 800 14.48 35.90 17.34
CA VAL A 800 15.37 36.55 16.40
C VAL A 800 15.64 37.97 16.87
N VAL A 801 16.91 38.40 16.84
CA VAL A 801 17.32 39.76 17.24
C VAL A 801 18.03 40.43 16.07
N VAL A 802 17.56 41.61 15.69
CA VAL A 802 18.16 42.46 14.64
C VAL A 802 18.49 43.85 15.16
N GLY A 803 19.58 44.44 14.63
CA GLY A 803 19.95 45.82 14.90
C GLY A 803 19.20 46.78 14.00
N LEU A 804 18.55 47.80 14.58
CA LEU A 804 17.85 48.87 13.84
C LEU A 804 18.62 50.21 13.82
N ASP A 805 19.59 50.35 14.75
CA ASP A 805 20.40 51.55 14.91
C ASP A 805 19.58 52.85 15.02
N GLY A 806 18.29 52.78 15.36
CA GLY A 806 17.36 53.86 15.46
C GLY A 806 16.92 54.48 14.11
N GLY A 807 17.17 53.78 13.01
CA GLY A 807 16.93 54.22 11.64
C GLY A 807 15.50 54.07 11.13
N TYR A 808 14.63 53.35 11.88
CA TYR A 808 13.27 53.05 11.46
C TYR A 808 12.23 53.60 12.43
N ARG A 809 11.03 53.82 11.92
CA ARG A 809 9.89 54.33 12.70
C ARG A 809 8.82 53.28 12.94
N ARG A 810 8.68 52.32 12.03
CA ARG A 810 7.59 51.35 12.05
C ARG A 810 8.05 49.97 11.68
N PHE A 811 7.55 48.97 12.41
CA PHE A 811 7.66 47.55 12.06
C PHE A 811 6.28 46.98 11.79
N THR A 812 6.09 46.33 10.67
CA THR A 812 4.85 45.62 10.30
C THR A 812 5.13 44.21 9.87
N ALA A 813 4.22 43.26 10.15
CA ALA A 813 4.26 41.87 9.69
C ALA A 813 2.86 41.25 9.74
N GLU A 814 2.64 40.18 9.03
CA GLU A 814 1.52 39.26 9.26
C GLU A 814 2.08 38.07 10.07
N ALA A 815 1.52 37.82 11.26
CA ALA A 815 2.00 36.78 12.17
C ALA A 815 0.98 35.66 12.34
N GLY A 816 1.33 34.43 12.15
CA GLY A 816 0.40 33.30 12.23
C GLY A 816 1.09 31.95 12.25
N VAL A 817 0.31 30.90 12.40
CA VAL A 817 0.76 29.52 12.23
C VAL A 817 0.73 29.22 10.73
N ASP A 818 1.83 28.66 10.19
CA ASP A 818 1.92 28.35 8.77
C ASP A 818 0.89 27.30 8.35
N ASP A 819 0.29 27.50 7.17
CA ASP A 819 -0.73 26.62 6.60
C ASP A 819 -0.24 25.16 6.42
N GLU A 820 1.09 24.94 6.39
CA GLU A 820 1.68 23.60 6.22
C GLU A 820 1.33 22.63 7.34
N VAL A 821 1.10 23.12 8.57
CA VAL A 821 0.69 22.28 9.71
C VAL A 821 -0.83 22.15 9.83
N GLY A 822 -1.59 22.80 8.95
CA GLY A 822 -3.04 22.75 8.89
C GLY A 822 -3.67 23.39 10.15
N THR A 823 -4.57 22.67 10.82
CA THR A 823 -5.23 23.15 12.05
C THR A 823 -4.47 22.87 13.33
N LYS A 824 -3.24 22.35 13.22
CA LYS A 824 -2.38 22.00 14.35
C LYS A 824 -1.51 23.20 14.73
N GLY A 825 -0.81 23.08 15.88
CA GLY A 825 0.08 24.11 16.40
C GLY A 825 -0.66 25.27 17.05
N THR A 826 -0.06 25.81 18.09
CA THR A 826 -0.55 26.99 18.82
C THR A 826 0.61 27.85 19.28
N VAL A 827 0.69 29.09 18.83
CA VAL A 827 1.81 30.00 19.10
C VAL A 827 1.33 31.35 19.58
N ALA A 828 2.18 32.08 20.27
CA ALA A 828 1.99 33.52 20.53
C ALA A 828 3.22 34.28 20.08
N PHE A 829 3.01 35.50 19.60
CA PHE A 829 4.09 36.35 19.08
C PHE A 829 4.35 37.51 20.03
N GLU A 830 5.64 37.84 20.21
CA GLU A 830 6.06 38.98 21.02
C GLU A 830 7.08 39.84 20.25
N VAL A 831 6.85 41.15 20.22
CA VAL A 831 7.76 42.13 19.64
C VAL A 831 8.36 42.98 20.77
N LEU A 832 9.69 43.05 20.88
CA LEU A 832 10.39 43.87 21.86
C LEU A 832 11.30 44.88 21.17
N GLY A 833 11.35 46.10 21.69
CA GLY A 833 12.30 47.17 21.34
C GLY A 833 13.22 47.41 22.51
N ASP A 834 14.54 47.28 22.33
CA ASP A 834 15.56 47.47 23.38
C ASP A 834 15.24 46.69 24.69
N GLY A 835 14.72 45.45 24.53
CA GLY A 835 14.30 44.58 25.63
C GLY A 835 12.98 44.91 26.32
N ARG A 836 12.25 45.90 25.85
CA ARG A 836 10.91 46.27 26.32
C ARG A 836 9.84 45.72 25.37
N THR A 837 8.85 44.98 25.86
CA THR A 837 7.72 44.51 25.08
C THR A 837 6.94 45.68 24.50
N LEU A 838 6.79 45.68 23.17
CA LEU A 838 6.04 46.64 22.42
C LEU A 838 4.67 46.07 22.01
N LEU A 839 4.62 44.77 21.71
CA LEU A 839 3.41 44.06 21.35
C LEU A 839 3.50 42.60 21.78
N THR A 840 2.37 42.02 22.19
CA THR A 840 2.17 40.60 22.42
C THR A 840 0.80 40.23 21.85
N THR A 841 0.73 39.16 21.07
CA THR A 841 -0.56 38.63 20.59
C THR A 841 -1.19 37.73 21.66
N GLY A 842 -2.46 37.40 21.47
CA GLY A 842 -3.01 36.20 22.11
C GLY A 842 -2.38 34.92 21.50
N VAL A 843 -2.79 33.77 22.01
CA VAL A 843 -2.47 32.50 21.38
C VAL A 843 -3.23 32.41 20.04
N LEU A 844 -2.52 32.08 18.98
CA LEU A 844 -3.04 31.85 17.62
C LEU A 844 -2.84 30.36 17.29
N GLY A 845 -3.88 29.73 16.80
CA GLY A 845 -3.84 28.36 16.31
C GLY A 845 -3.85 28.28 14.78
N GLY A 846 -3.58 27.12 14.21
CA GLY A 846 -3.56 26.93 12.76
C GLY A 846 -4.91 27.15 12.02
N SER A 847 -6.00 27.47 12.75
CA SER A 847 -7.29 27.86 12.18
C SER A 847 -7.61 29.34 12.36
N ASP A 848 -6.78 30.06 13.10
CA ASP A 848 -7.01 31.48 13.38
C ASP A 848 -6.47 32.33 12.22
N PRO A 849 -7.10 33.50 11.96
CA PRO A 849 -6.57 34.43 10.97
C PRO A 849 -5.21 34.98 11.39
N ALA A 850 -4.39 35.30 10.41
CA ALA A 850 -3.12 35.99 10.64
C ALA A 850 -3.33 37.30 11.43
N PHE A 851 -2.43 37.53 12.38
CA PHE A 851 -2.47 38.75 13.19
C PHE A 851 -1.61 39.83 12.52
N HIS A 852 -2.26 40.93 12.15
CA HIS A 852 -1.53 42.07 11.60
C HIS A 852 -0.76 42.82 12.71
N VAL A 853 0.56 42.73 12.63
CA VAL A 853 1.51 43.40 13.52
C VAL A 853 1.80 44.80 12.98
N ASP A 854 1.68 45.82 13.84
CA ASP A 854 1.94 47.20 13.50
C ASP A 854 2.46 47.96 14.72
N VAL A 855 3.77 48.19 14.77
CA VAL A 855 4.46 48.69 15.99
C VAL A 855 5.31 49.92 15.68
N ASP A 856 5.22 50.97 16.53
CA ASP A 856 6.15 52.10 16.51
C ASP A 856 7.52 51.68 17.09
N VAL A 857 8.53 51.73 16.27
CA VAL A 857 9.93 51.41 16.62
C VAL A 857 10.85 52.62 16.57
N THR A 858 10.27 53.82 16.65
CA THR A 858 11.03 55.08 16.60
C THR A 858 12.08 55.11 17.73
N GLY A 859 13.37 55.27 17.36
CA GLY A 859 14.48 55.32 18.28
C GLY A 859 14.93 53.96 18.87
N VAL A 860 14.25 52.85 18.52
CA VAL A 860 14.66 51.50 18.91
C VAL A 860 15.98 51.12 18.22
N ARG A 861 16.92 50.64 18.96
CA ARG A 861 18.23 50.22 18.45
C ARG A 861 18.30 48.72 18.14
N GLN A 862 17.53 47.92 18.91
CA GLN A 862 17.51 46.47 18.77
C GLN A 862 16.05 45.99 18.79
N LEU A 863 15.62 45.32 17.74
CA LEU A 863 14.33 44.68 17.65
C LEU A 863 14.48 43.18 17.93
N THR A 864 13.61 42.64 18.79
CA THR A 864 13.54 41.22 19.09
C THR A 864 12.17 40.69 18.72
N LEU A 865 12.13 39.66 17.89
CA LEU A 865 10.90 38.94 17.51
C LEU A 865 10.92 37.57 18.19
N ARG A 866 9.86 37.23 18.91
CA ARG A 866 9.73 35.94 19.62
C ARG A 866 8.52 35.18 19.20
N VAL A 867 8.68 33.89 19.10
CA VAL A 867 7.60 32.92 18.98
C VAL A 867 7.58 32.13 20.30
N LEU A 868 6.43 32.10 20.96
CA LEU A 868 6.18 31.44 22.23
C LEU A 868 5.23 30.28 22.00
N ASP A 869 5.43 29.16 22.71
CA ASP A 869 4.48 28.07 22.83
C ASP A 869 3.12 28.57 23.35
N GLY A 870 2.02 28.13 22.75
CA GLY A 870 0.65 28.44 23.14
C GLY A 870 0.21 27.88 24.48
N GLY A 871 1.02 27.00 25.10
CA GLY A 871 0.82 26.41 26.43
C GLY A 871 0.35 24.97 26.42
N ASP A 872 0.37 24.31 25.27
CA ASP A 872 0.02 22.89 25.07
C ASP A 872 1.18 22.01 24.55
N GLY A 873 2.37 22.59 24.46
CA GLY A 873 3.60 21.98 23.97
C GLY A 873 4.00 22.55 22.61
N VAL A 874 5.12 22.06 22.08
CA VAL A 874 5.72 22.65 20.86
C VAL A 874 5.44 21.84 19.58
N ASP A 875 4.56 20.86 19.64
CA ASP A 875 4.28 20.00 18.49
C ASP A 875 3.53 20.76 17.38
N SER A 876 4.11 20.87 16.19
CA SER A 876 3.55 21.57 15.03
C SER A 876 3.49 23.11 15.17
N ASP A 877 4.31 23.71 16.00
CA ASP A 877 4.35 25.16 16.25
C ASP A 877 5.17 25.92 15.19
N HIS A 878 4.89 25.64 13.91
CA HIS A 878 5.48 26.38 12.79
C HIS A 878 4.84 27.76 12.67
N ALA A 879 5.64 28.78 12.82
CA ALA A 879 5.19 30.17 12.96
C ALA A 879 5.86 31.09 11.96
N ASP A 880 5.07 31.90 11.30
CA ASP A 880 5.54 32.85 10.32
C ASP A 880 5.46 34.28 10.84
N TRP A 881 6.55 35.03 10.65
CA TRP A 881 6.56 36.49 10.57
C TRP A 881 6.54 36.89 9.09
N ALA A 882 5.41 36.69 8.40
CA ALA A 882 5.30 36.93 6.98
C ALA A 882 5.32 38.45 6.69
N ASP A 883 5.94 38.82 5.57
CA ASP A 883 6.06 40.19 5.11
C ASP A 883 6.58 41.18 6.20
N ALA A 884 7.59 40.72 6.98
CA ALA A 884 8.18 41.45 8.09
C ALA A 884 8.98 42.68 7.60
N ARG A 885 8.39 43.88 7.71
CA ARG A 885 8.85 45.15 7.11
C ARG A 885 9.28 46.17 8.16
N LEU A 886 10.34 46.89 7.82
CA LEU A 886 10.79 48.07 8.53
C LEU A 886 10.70 49.29 7.63
N VAL A 887 10.03 50.31 8.09
CA VAL A 887 9.80 51.58 7.37
C VAL A 887 10.54 52.70 8.08
N PRO A 888 11.38 53.53 7.38
CA PRO A 888 12.17 54.63 7.94
C PRO A 888 11.32 55.75 8.61
#